data_64fcaf745be5ce610482c8ce68ab3c92
#
_entry.id   64fcaf745be5ce610482c8ce68ab3c92
#
_cell.length_a   1.000
_cell.length_b   1.000
_cell.length_c   1.000
_cell.angle_alpha   90.00
_cell.angle_beta   90.00
_cell.angle_gamma   90.00
#
_symmetry.space_group_name_H-M   'P 1'
#
loop_
_entity.id
_entity.type
_entity.pdbx_description
1 polymer ?
#
loop_
_entity_poly.entity_id
_entity_poly.type
_entity_poly.pdbx_seq_one_letter_code
_entity_poly.pdbx_strand_id
1 'polypeptide(L)'
;MQENSGSVNVCLFLLTAAMHFHIKHLVRLNPCASVQGKRTLERKLWTVVSAAQQQQRSFSRAAGSLASADIKKYFAQQCCRNYASDTAYNRAFNSARDNPETFWAEVGQDINWFEPWSKTLHVEDPVFPNWFVGGKLNMCYNAVDRHVESGRGKQPAIIYESPVTGTKRIITFRELQDQVSRLAGVLVKNGVRKGDLVVIYMPMVPEAMFTMLACARIGAPHSLIFGGFASKELSVRINHAKPKMMVTASFGIEPGRRVEYIPLVEKALELSSHKPSKVLIYNRPNMEKVSMSPELSLDWEEEMATARPHDCVPVPSNHPLYVLYTSGTTGTPKGVVRDTAGYAVMLKWTMSNIYGLSSGDVWWAASDLGWVVGHSYICYGPLLHGNSTILYEGKPVGTPDPGAFFRVLSEHGASSMFTAPTAIRAIRQQDPDAAIGKKYPLSKLRSLFLAGERCDVETLEWAKRSFGVPVLDHWWQTETGSAITSSCIGLGNSLTPPAGQAGKPVPGYNVTVIDDDMQEVKPRTLGNIVVGLPLPPGAALCLWQNHDLFKELYFTKFPGYYDTMDAGYVDEEGFLYIMSRSDDVINVAGHRLSAGALEESVLQHPAVGDCAVVGLEDPLKGVVPLALCVLKNGVQKNKEEIVAEMVKLVRETIGPVAAFKKVLFVRGLPKTRSGKIPRSSLANLVNGKPYKCVSSESLFLGMLARPAAPLVHLRSELYLRGGECGVFNEA
;
A
#
# COMPACT_ATOMS: atom_id res chain seq x y z
N MET A 1 -55.95 20.38 -21.38
CA MET A 1 -55.03 20.53 -20.22
C MET A 1 -55.54 19.79 -18.97
N GLN A 2 -56.15 18.60 -19.12
CA GLN A 2 -56.66 17.84 -17.99
C GLN A 2 -56.13 16.39 -17.89
N GLU A 3 -55.30 15.95 -18.80
CA GLU A 3 -54.82 14.52 -18.79
C GLU A 3 -53.42 14.30 -18.14
N ASN A 4 -52.71 15.34 -17.71
CA ASN A 4 -51.32 15.18 -17.19
C ASN A 4 -51.22 15.17 -15.64
N SER A 5 -52.27 15.36 -14.89
CA SER A 5 -52.25 15.30 -13.42
C SER A 5 -52.35 13.91 -12.87
N GLY A 6 -52.88 12.95 -13.65
CA GLY A 6 -53.09 11.57 -13.24
C GLY A 6 -51.76 10.77 -13.17
N SER A 7 -50.83 11.00 -14.10
CA SER A 7 -49.59 10.22 -14.18
C SER A 7 -48.58 10.59 -13.08
N VAL A 8 -48.58 11.83 -12.61
CA VAL A 8 -47.70 12.27 -11.51
C VAL A 8 -48.14 11.70 -10.17
N ASN A 9 -49.48 11.65 -9.97
CA ASN A 9 -50.05 11.06 -8.76
C ASN A 9 -49.89 9.52 -8.70
N VAL A 10 -49.91 8.84 -9.84
CA VAL A 10 -49.65 7.39 -9.92
C VAL A 10 -48.21 7.04 -9.62
N CYS A 11 -47.22 7.79 -10.14
CA CYS A 11 -45.82 7.58 -9.83
C CYS A 11 -45.49 7.86 -8.36
N LEU A 12 -46.07 8.90 -7.76
CA LEU A 12 -45.89 9.19 -6.33
C LEU A 12 -46.58 8.15 -5.45
N PHE A 13 -47.72 7.64 -5.85
CA PHE A 13 -48.45 6.58 -5.14
C PHE A 13 -47.65 5.26 -5.18
N LEU A 14 -47.03 4.93 -6.31
CA LEU A 14 -46.17 3.74 -6.45
C LEU A 14 -44.86 3.87 -5.64
N LEU A 15 -44.29 5.06 -5.57
CA LEU A 15 -43.11 5.32 -4.72
C LEU A 15 -43.45 5.23 -3.23
N THR A 16 -44.57 5.76 -2.82
CA THR A 16 -45.03 5.70 -1.41
C THR A 16 -45.42 4.25 -1.03
N ALA A 17 -46.00 3.50 -1.95
CA ALA A 17 -46.30 2.08 -1.76
C ALA A 17 -45.05 1.21 -1.71
N ALA A 18 -44.06 1.46 -2.57
CA ALA A 18 -42.77 0.77 -2.56
C ALA A 18 -41.97 1.07 -1.27
N MET A 19 -42.00 2.31 -0.79
CA MET A 19 -41.37 2.67 0.49
C MET A 19 -42.12 1.99 1.67
N HIS A 20 -43.42 1.90 1.66
CA HIS A 20 -44.20 1.22 2.68
C HIS A 20 -43.95 -0.30 2.70
N PHE A 21 -43.77 -0.91 1.55
CA PHE A 21 -43.43 -2.32 1.41
C PHE A 21 -42.00 -2.60 1.90
N HIS A 22 -41.03 -1.74 1.56
CA HIS A 22 -39.66 -1.86 2.01
C HIS A 22 -39.48 -1.64 3.52
N ILE A 23 -40.20 -0.66 4.09
CA ILE A 23 -40.20 -0.41 5.53
C ILE A 23 -40.78 -1.62 6.30
N LYS A 24 -41.89 -2.20 5.84
CA LYS A 24 -42.45 -3.41 6.46
C LYS A 24 -41.51 -4.63 6.32
N HIS A 25 -40.75 -4.71 5.26
CA HIS A 25 -39.78 -5.78 5.04
C HIS A 25 -38.54 -5.64 5.93
N LEU A 26 -38.01 -4.43 6.08
CA LEU A 26 -36.86 -4.13 6.97
C LEU A 26 -37.18 -4.35 8.45
N VAL A 27 -38.43 -4.04 8.88
CA VAL A 27 -38.88 -4.31 10.25
C VAL A 27 -39.05 -5.82 10.52
N ARG A 28 -39.39 -6.63 9.48
CA ARG A 28 -39.51 -8.09 9.60
C ARG A 28 -38.15 -8.82 9.60
N LEU A 29 -37.12 -8.25 9.01
CA LEU A 29 -35.77 -8.88 8.87
C LEU A 29 -34.89 -8.72 10.10
N ASN A 30 -35.33 -8.05 11.17
CA ASN A 30 -34.52 -7.87 12.37
C ASN A 30 -35.22 -8.48 13.61
N PRO A 31 -35.15 -9.81 13.82
CA PRO A 31 -35.83 -10.50 14.90
C PRO A 31 -35.29 -10.21 16.30
N CYS A 32 -34.08 -9.66 16.43
CA CYS A 32 -33.39 -9.41 17.71
C CYS A 32 -33.60 -8.00 18.29
N ALA A 33 -34.33 -7.09 17.65
CA ALA A 33 -34.55 -5.75 18.18
C ALA A 33 -35.67 -5.78 19.26
N SER A 34 -35.39 -5.16 20.42
CA SER A 34 -36.38 -5.00 21.48
C SER A 34 -37.59 -4.22 21.00
N VAL A 35 -38.77 -4.45 21.63
CA VAL A 35 -40.02 -3.75 21.29
C VAL A 35 -39.86 -2.23 21.32
N GLN A 36 -39.03 -1.73 22.20
CA GLN A 36 -38.74 -0.30 22.37
C GLN A 36 -37.87 0.25 21.22
N GLY A 37 -36.92 -0.55 20.71
CA GLY A 37 -36.09 -0.21 19.54
C GLY A 37 -36.92 -0.16 18.25
N LYS A 38 -37.89 -1.06 18.08
CA LYS A 38 -38.81 -1.06 16.92
C LYS A 38 -39.69 0.19 16.90
N ARG A 39 -40.26 0.58 18.06
CA ARG A 39 -41.07 1.81 18.18
C ARG A 39 -40.29 3.09 17.95
N THR A 40 -39.01 3.13 18.34
CA THR A 40 -38.11 4.28 18.09
C THR A 40 -37.78 4.40 16.61
N LEU A 41 -37.52 3.29 15.95
CA LEU A 41 -37.26 3.25 14.51
C LEU A 41 -38.47 3.67 13.69
N GLU A 42 -39.66 3.16 14.04
CA GLU A 42 -40.90 3.55 13.42
C GLU A 42 -41.21 5.04 13.60
N ARG A 43 -41.00 5.60 14.79
CA ARG A 43 -41.15 7.06 15.02
C ARG A 43 -40.21 7.90 14.17
N LYS A 44 -38.92 7.54 14.09
CA LYS A 44 -37.96 8.22 13.23
C LYS A 44 -38.33 8.17 11.75
N LEU A 45 -38.77 7.01 11.27
CA LEU A 45 -39.25 6.81 9.90
C LEU A 45 -40.54 7.64 9.61
N TRP A 46 -41.47 7.71 10.55
CA TRP A 46 -42.65 8.55 10.42
C TRP A 46 -42.33 10.05 10.41
N THR A 47 -41.31 10.47 11.14
CA THR A 47 -40.85 11.88 11.12
C THR A 47 -40.27 12.24 9.75
N VAL A 48 -39.49 11.35 9.12
CA VAL A 48 -38.95 11.53 7.77
C VAL A 48 -40.06 11.57 6.71
N VAL A 49 -41.03 10.67 6.80
CA VAL A 49 -42.17 10.64 5.88
C VAL A 49 -43.02 11.91 6.02
N SER A 50 -43.25 12.38 7.24
CA SER A 50 -44.02 13.61 7.51
C SER A 50 -43.30 14.86 7.00
N ALA A 51 -41.98 14.93 7.15
CA ALA A 51 -41.15 16.01 6.61
C ALA A 51 -41.19 16.05 5.08
N ALA A 52 -41.11 14.87 4.43
CA ALA A 52 -41.19 14.75 2.97
C ALA A 52 -42.57 15.17 2.46
N GLN A 53 -43.66 14.82 3.17
CA GLN A 53 -45.03 15.22 2.83
C GLN A 53 -45.26 16.73 3.05
N GLN A 54 -44.65 17.32 4.05
CA GLN A 54 -44.76 18.76 4.33
C GLN A 54 -43.99 19.57 3.27
N GLN A 55 -42.84 19.10 2.86
CA GLN A 55 -42.06 19.66 1.76
C GLN A 55 -42.79 19.55 0.42
N GLN A 56 -43.50 18.41 0.18
CA GLN A 56 -44.36 18.20 -0.98
C GLN A 56 -45.53 19.20 -1.04
N ARG A 57 -46.18 19.53 0.08
CA ARG A 57 -47.27 20.54 0.15
C ARG A 57 -46.77 21.95 -0.10
N SER A 58 -45.57 22.30 0.31
CA SER A 58 -44.96 23.59 0.00
C SER A 58 -44.56 23.71 -1.49
N PHE A 59 -44.07 22.64 -2.10
CA PHE A 59 -43.75 22.57 -3.52
C PHE A 59 -44.98 22.59 -4.45
N SER A 60 -46.04 21.92 -4.09
CA SER A 60 -47.31 21.97 -4.87
C SER A 60 -47.92 23.36 -4.94
N ARG A 61 -47.65 24.25 -3.96
CA ARG A 61 -48.06 25.63 -3.98
C ARG A 61 -47.14 26.54 -4.82
N ALA A 62 -45.88 26.17 -4.98
CA ALA A 62 -44.90 26.95 -5.77
C ALA A 62 -44.85 26.55 -7.26
N ALA A 63 -45.29 25.35 -7.62
CA ALA A 63 -45.15 24.75 -8.95
C ALA A 63 -46.28 25.11 -9.93
N GLY A 64 -47.15 26.07 -9.60
CA GLY A 64 -48.30 26.48 -10.42
C GLY A 64 -48.00 27.13 -11.77
N SER A 65 -46.74 27.34 -12.18
CA SER A 65 -46.46 28.13 -13.39
C SER A 65 -45.29 27.68 -14.31
N LEU A 66 -44.59 26.58 -14.02
CA LEU A 66 -43.46 26.17 -14.87
C LEU A 66 -43.38 24.63 -15.03
N ALA A 67 -43.89 24.10 -16.13
CA ALA A 67 -43.77 22.73 -16.53
C ALA A 67 -42.93 22.60 -17.80
N SER A 68 -41.63 22.29 -17.68
CA SER A 68 -40.84 21.76 -18.80
C SER A 68 -40.27 20.39 -18.43
N ALA A 69 -40.09 19.53 -19.45
CA ALA A 69 -39.52 18.18 -19.30
C ALA A 69 -38.10 18.24 -18.68
N ASP A 70 -37.38 19.32 -18.88
CA ASP A 70 -36.02 19.52 -18.38
C ASP A 70 -35.97 19.76 -16.87
N ILE A 71 -36.99 20.40 -16.29
CA ILE A 71 -37.10 20.56 -14.83
C ILE A 71 -37.37 19.21 -14.17
N LYS A 72 -38.20 18.37 -14.78
CA LYS A 72 -38.47 16.99 -14.28
C LYS A 72 -37.21 16.13 -14.34
N LYS A 73 -36.42 16.25 -15.39
CA LYS A 73 -35.15 15.56 -15.58
C LYS A 73 -34.08 16.04 -14.58
N TYR A 74 -34.01 17.36 -14.35
CA TYR A 74 -33.13 17.97 -13.36
C TYR A 74 -33.46 17.51 -11.93
N PHE A 75 -34.74 17.52 -11.52
CA PHE A 75 -35.15 17.06 -10.20
C PHE A 75 -35.01 15.55 -10.02
N ALA A 76 -35.27 14.74 -11.05
CA ALA A 76 -35.01 13.31 -11.01
C ALA A 76 -33.49 13.02 -10.89
N GLN A 77 -32.66 13.75 -11.62
CA GLN A 77 -31.20 13.66 -11.49
C GLN A 77 -30.72 14.14 -10.11
N GLN A 78 -31.29 15.19 -9.56
CA GLN A 78 -30.92 15.70 -8.23
C GLN A 78 -31.41 14.80 -7.10
N CYS A 79 -32.63 14.23 -7.21
CA CYS A 79 -33.07 13.18 -6.29
C CYS A 79 -32.23 11.92 -6.38
N CYS A 80 -31.87 11.46 -7.57
CA CYS A 80 -30.96 10.31 -7.73
C CYS A 80 -29.56 10.64 -7.19
N ARG A 81 -29.03 11.85 -7.39
CA ARG A 81 -27.75 12.30 -6.80
C ARG A 81 -27.84 12.33 -5.27
N ASN A 82 -28.91 12.87 -4.69
CA ASN A 82 -29.06 12.93 -3.23
C ASN A 82 -29.25 11.54 -2.61
N TYR A 83 -29.91 10.59 -3.27
CA TYR A 83 -30.01 9.19 -2.81
C TYR A 83 -28.72 8.40 -3.02
N ALA A 84 -27.97 8.66 -4.10
CA ALA A 84 -26.63 8.12 -4.31
C ALA A 84 -25.58 8.73 -3.34
N SER A 85 -25.88 9.87 -2.71
CA SER A 85 -24.95 10.59 -1.83
C SER A 85 -24.94 10.12 -0.37
N ASP A 86 -25.89 9.30 0.09
CA ASP A 86 -26.01 8.90 1.51
C ASP A 86 -25.45 7.50 1.82
N THR A 87 -24.34 7.11 1.17
CA THR A 87 -23.63 5.88 1.54
C THR A 87 -22.78 6.11 2.80
N ALA A 88 -22.47 5.03 3.53
CA ALA A 88 -21.56 5.11 4.68
C ALA A 88 -20.19 5.69 4.29
N TYR A 89 -19.71 5.34 3.10
CA TYR A 89 -18.48 5.92 2.54
C TYR A 89 -18.60 7.44 2.36
N ASN A 90 -19.65 7.93 1.70
CA ASN A 90 -19.83 9.36 1.46
C ASN A 90 -19.98 10.15 2.76
N ARG A 91 -20.69 9.62 3.75
CA ARG A 91 -20.80 10.25 5.08
C ARG A 91 -19.45 10.36 5.75
N ALA A 92 -18.66 9.27 5.78
CA ALA A 92 -17.33 9.27 6.39
C ALA A 92 -16.37 10.21 5.64
N PHE A 93 -16.38 10.17 4.30
CA PHE A 93 -15.53 11.00 3.47
C PHE A 93 -15.84 12.51 3.65
N ASN A 94 -17.12 12.88 3.57
CA ASN A 94 -17.54 14.27 3.75
C ASN A 94 -17.28 14.76 5.18
N SER A 95 -17.55 13.93 6.21
CA SER A 95 -17.26 14.28 7.59
C SER A 95 -15.76 14.50 7.83
N ALA A 96 -14.90 13.63 7.29
CA ALA A 96 -13.45 13.76 7.41
C ALA A 96 -12.89 14.97 6.66
N ARG A 97 -13.51 15.35 5.52
CA ARG A 97 -13.12 16.52 4.74
C ARG A 97 -13.60 17.83 5.38
N ASP A 98 -14.88 17.91 5.74
CA ASP A 98 -15.54 19.15 6.16
C ASP A 98 -15.31 19.45 7.66
N ASN A 99 -15.13 18.40 8.49
CA ASN A 99 -14.94 18.51 9.94
C ASN A 99 -13.88 17.53 10.45
N PRO A 100 -12.61 17.62 9.99
CA PRO A 100 -11.56 16.65 10.29
C PRO A 100 -11.30 16.49 11.80
N GLU A 101 -11.38 17.56 12.59
CA GLU A 101 -11.20 17.51 14.05
C GLU A 101 -12.24 16.61 14.71
N THR A 102 -13.53 16.78 14.37
CA THR A 102 -14.61 15.98 14.94
C THR A 102 -14.51 14.52 14.50
N PHE A 103 -14.30 14.29 13.19
CA PHE A 103 -14.19 12.94 12.65
C PHE A 103 -13.05 12.15 13.31
N TRP A 104 -11.86 12.73 13.36
CA TRP A 104 -10.72 12.03 13.94
C TRP A 104 -10.76 11.97 15.48
N ALA A 105 -11.47 12.90 16.14
CA ALA A 105 -11.73 12.79 17.57
C ALA A 105 -12.61 11.55 17.88
N GLU A 106 -13.65 11.31 17.09
CA GLU A 106 -14.49 10.12 17.24
C GLU A 106 -13.70 8.83 17.00
N VAL A 107 -12.94 8.77 15.89
CA VAL A 107 -12.10 7.61 15.56
C VAL A 107 -11.02 7.38 16.62
N GLY A 108 -10.43 8.45 17.15
CA GLY A 108 -9.39 8.39 18.18
C GLY A 108 -9.84 7.78 19.50
N GLN A 109 -11.14 7.78 19.80
CA GLN A 109 -11.69 7.13 21.01
C GLN A 109 -11.53 5.60 21.00
N ASP A 110 -11.31 5.01 19.85
CA ASP A 110 -11.07 3.57 19.73
C ASP A 110 -9.67 3.13 20.22
N ILE A 111 -8.78 4.06 20.51
CA ILE A 111 -7.44 3.83 21.06
C ILE A 111 -7.48 4.02 22.59
N ASN A 112 -6.72 3.19 23.31
CA ASN A 112 -6.54 3.38 24.76
C ASN A 112 -5.44 4.42 25.01
N TRP A 113 -5.82 5.51 25.65
CA TRP A 113 -4.93 6.60 26.02
C TRP A 113 -4.58 6.53 27.50
N PHE A 114 -3.32 6.72 27.84
CA PHE A 114 -2.87 6.93 29.23
C PHE A 114 -3.24 8.33 29.71
N GLU A 115 -3.11 9.31 28.82
CA GLU A 115 -3.59 10.67 29.01
C GLU A 115 -4.35 11.09 27.74
N PRO A 116 -5.63 11.49 27.82
CA PRO A 116 -6.39 11.91 26.65
C PRO A 116 -5.82 13.21 26.06
N TRP A 117 -6.03 13.41 24.77
CA TRP A 117 -5.61 14.63 24.10
C TRP A 117 -6.50 15.83 24.48
N SER A 118 -5.93 17.03 24.45
CA SER A 118 -6.65 18.28 24.70
C SER A 118 -7.19 18.94 23.44
N LYS A 119 -6.56 18.72 22.30
CA LYS A 119 -6.96 19.23 20.98
C LYS A 119 -6.69 18.17 19.90
N THR A 120 -7.68 17.89 19.04
CA THR A 120 -7.54 16.82 18.04
C THR A 120 -6.59 17.19 16.92
N LEU A 121 -6.65 18.42 16.42
CA LEU A 121 -5.78 18.93 15.37
C LEU A 121 -5.30 20.33 15.71
N HIS A 122 -3.99 20.57 15.64
CA HIS A 122 -3.38 21.88 15.68
C HIS A 122 -2.51 22.08 14.43
N VAL A 123 -2.82 23.12 13.67
CA VAL A 123 -2.16 23.45 12.42
C VAL A 123 -1.53 24.83 12.56
N GLU A 124 -0.23 24.87 12.76
CA GLU A 124 0.59 26.09 12.66
C GLU A 124 1.21 26.17 11.26
N ASP A 125 1.82 25.07 10.80
CA ASP A 125 2.23 24.85 9.41
C ASP A 125 1.43 23.67 8.83
N PRO A 126 0.67 23.83 7.74
CA PRO A 126 -0.10 22.76 7.12
C PRO A 126 0.73 21.52 6.71
N VAL A 127 2.04 21.69 6.49
CA VAL A 127 2.99 20.62 6.17
C VAL A 127 3.24 19.70 7.39
N PHE A 128 3.15 20.28 8.61
CA PHE A 128 3.43 19.58 9.87
C PHE A 128 2.23 19.64 10.82
N PRO A 129 1.07 19.04 10.46
CA PRO A 129 -0.10 19.03 11.33
C PRO A 129 0.19 18.24 12.61
N ASN A 130 -0.28 18.76 13.73
CA ASN A 130 -0.13 18.14 15.05
C ASN A 130 -1.46 17.49 15.45
N TRP A 131 -1.53 16.17 15.34
CA TRP A 131 -2.70 15.39 15.69
C TRP A 131 -2.68 14.94 17.17
N PHE A 132 -3.85 14.97 17.81
CA PHE A 132 -4.06 14.51 19.20
C PHE A 132 -3.13 15.17 20.23
N VAL A 133 -3.04 16.50 20.19
CA VAL A 133 -2.13 17.33 20.99
C VAL A 133 -2.35 17.10 22.47
N GLY A 134 -1.27 16.86 23.21
CA GLY A 134 -1.26 16.60 24.65
C GLY A 134 -1.60 15.15 25.03
N GLY A 135 -2.09 14.35 24.09
CA GLY A 135 -2.37 12.95 24.33
C GLY A 135 -1.12 12.12 24.57
N LYS A 136 -1.21 11.12 25.45
CA LYS A 136 -0.17 10.11 25.66
C LYS A 136 -0.74 8.71 25.54
N LEU A 137 -0.05 7.86 24.79
CA LEU A 137 -0.42 6.47 24.55
C LEU A 137 0.83 5.59 24.50
N ASN A 138 0.62 4.29 24.34
CA ASN A 138 1.68 3.36 23.98
C ASN A 138 1.19 2.43 22.87
N MET A 139 1.98 2.30 21.80
CA MET A 139 1.62 1.47 20.65
C MET A 139 1.54 -0.01 21.01
N CYS A 140 2.51 -0.52 21.78
CA CYS A 140 2.52 -1.93 22.20
C CYS A 140 1.33 -2.25 23.11
N TYR A 141 1.01 -1.38 24.07
CA TYR A 141 -0.18 -1.55 24.90
C TYR A 141 -1.44 -1.72 24.06
N ASN A 142 -1.62 -0.84 23.08
CA ASN A 142 -2.78 -0.88 22.19
C ASN A 142 -2.79 -2.08 21.24
N ALA A 143 -1.63 -2.58 20.84
CA ALA A 143 -1.51 -3.73 19.94
C ALA A 143 -1.55 -5.08 20.67
N VAL A 144 -1.21 -5.14 21.96
CA VAL A 144 -1.00 -6.41 22.69
C VAL A 144 -1.73 -6.42 24.03
N ASP A 145 -1.33 -5.56 24.97
CA ASP A 145 -1.72 -5.67 26.39
C ASP A 145 -3.24 -5.55 26.59
N ARG A 146 -3.88 -4.57 25.93
CA ARG A 146 -5.33 -4.37 26.03
C ARG A 146 -6.15 -5.60 25.60
N HIS A 147 -5.63 -6.40 24.67
CA HIS A 147 -6.31 -7.63 24.23
C HIS A 147 -6.21 -8.72 25.30
N VAL A 148 -5.08 -8.80 26.00
CA VAL A 148 -4.93 -9.71 27.13
C VAL A 148 -5.84 -9.31 28.28
N GLU A 149 -5.89 -8.01 28.62
CA GLU A 149 -6.73 -7.45 29.67
C GLU A 149 -8.23 -7.59 29.37
N SER A 150 -8.62 -7.49 28.10
CA SER A 150 -10.00 -7.71 27.66
C SER A 150 -10.41 -9.20 27.56
N GLY A 151 -9.59 -10.12 28.07
CA GLY A 151 -9.89 -11.55 28.11
C GLY A 151 -9.51 -12.33 26.83
N ARG A 152 -8.89 -11.70 25.85
CA ARG A 152 -8.51 -12.29 24.56
C ARG A 152 -7.10 -12.89 24.54
N GLY A 153 -6.49 -13.07 25.71
CA GLY A 153 -5.12 -13.56 25.85
C GLY A 153 -4.84 -14.92 25.18
N LYS A 154 -5.86 -15.79 25.03
CA LYS A 154 -5.73 -17.10 24.37
C LYS A 154 -5.93 -17.04 22.85
N GLN A 155 -6.38 -15.90 22.30
CA GLN A 155 -6.55 -15.74 20.86
C GLN A 155 -5.17 -15.72 20.18
N PRO A 156 -5.01 -16.40 19.02
CA PRO A 156 -3.83 -16.25 18.19
C PRO A 156 -3.60 -14.77 17.82
N ALA A 157 -2.41 -14.26 18.08
CA ALA A 157 -1.95 -12.95 17.64
C ALA A 157 -1.13 -13.07 16.35
N ILE A 158 -0.15 -14.01 16.36
CA ILE A 158 0.73 -14.26 15.20
C ILE A 158 0.64 -15.75 14.85
N ILE A 159 0.39 -16.02 13.58
CA ILE A 159 0.48 -17.34 12.97
C ILE A 159 1.73 -17.33 12.10
N TYR A 160 2.79 -17.96 12.60
CA TYR A 160 4.07 -18.02 11.89
C TYR A 160 4.21 -19.32 11.12
N GLU A 161 4.62 -19.20 9.87
CA GLU A 161 4.97 -20.34 9.04
C GLU A 161 6.22 -20.06 8.22
N SER A 162 7.18 -20.98 8.32
CA SER A 162 8.41 -21.01 7.53
C SER A 162 8.51 -22.32 6.76
N PRO A 163 8.17 -22.35 5.47
CA PRO A 163 8.37 -23.57 4.66
C PRO A 163 9.85 -23.89 4.42
N VAL A 164 10.73 -22.90 4.57
CA VAL A 164 12.19 -23.09 4.37
C VAL A 164 12.86 -23.74 5.58
N THR A 165 12.26 -23.70 6.76
CA THR A 165 12.71 -24.41 7.97
C THR A 165 11.76 -25.50 8.41
N GLY A 166 10.60 -25.64 7.76
CA GLY A 166 9.54 -26.56 8.19
C GLY A 166 8.87 -26.16 9.51
N THR A 167 8.97 -24.92 9.93
CA THR A 167 8.48 -24.45 11.24
C THR A 167 7.09 -23.84 11.12
N LYS A 168 6.17 -24.25 12.02
CA LYS A 168 4.87 -23.59 12.23
C LYS A 168 4.71 -23.28 13.72
N ARG A 169 4.32 -22.04 14.04
CA ARG A 169 4.09 -21.60 15.44
C ARG A 169 2.82 -20.76 15.49
N ILE A 170 1.99 -20.97 16.48
CA ILE A 170 0.89 -20.09 16.84
C ILE A 170 1.27 -19.37 18.12
N ILE A 171 1.30 -18.06 18.10
CA ILE A 171 1.67 -17.22 19.24
C ILE A 171 0.40 -16.46 19.64
N THR A 172 -0.07 -16.73 20.86
CA THR A 172 -1.25 -16.06 21.43
C THR A 172 -0.90 -14.64 21.90
N PHE A 173 -1.93 -13.79 22.12
CA PHE A 173 -1.69 -12.45 22.66
C PHE A 173 -0.99 -12.48 24.03
N ARG A 174 -1.25 -13.49 24.86
CA ARG A 174 -0.56 -13.64 26.15
C ARG A 174 0.90 -14.03 25.99
N GLU A 175 1.21 -14.97 25.12
CA GLU A 175 2.60 -15.32 24.81
C GLU A 175 3.34 -14.16 24.17
N LEU A 176 2.68 -13.43 23.27
CA LEU A 176 3.25 -12.21 22.65
C LEU A 176 3.55 -11.15 23.71
N GLN A 177 2.64 -10.92 24.67
CA GLN A 177 2.84 -10.00 25.79
C GLN A 177 4.05 -10.41 26.64
N ASP A 178 4.19 -11.69 26.99
CA ASP A 178 5.34 -12.20 27.76
C ASP A 178 6.65 -11.97 27.01
N GLN A 179 6.73 -12.42 25.75
CA GLN A 179 7.94 -12.28 24.94
C GLN A 179 8.35 -10.82 24.75
N VAL A 180 7.39 -9.96 24.43
CA VAL A 180 7.65 -8.53 24.17
C VAL A 180 8.01 -7.77 25.44
N SER A 181 7.36 -8.04 26.57
CA SER A 181 7.68 -7.37 27.83
C SER A 181 9.05 -7.76 28.37
N ARG A 182 9.43 -9.01 28.22
CA ARG A 182 10.78 -9.51 28.62
C ARG A 182 11.85 -8.94 27.68
N LEU A 183 11.63 -8.96 26.37
CA LEU A 183 12.56 -8.36 25.42
C LEU A 183 12.74 -6.84 25.66
N ALA A 184 11.67 -6.14 26.01
CA ALA A 184 11.75 -4.73 26.43
C ALA A 184 12.66 -4.56 27.64
N GLY A 185 12.59 -5.50 28.63
CA GLY A 185 13.51 -5.55 29.77
C GLY A 185 14.96 -5.79 29.34
N VAL A 186 15.22 -6.66 28.36
CA VAL A 186 16.57 -6.86 27.77
C VAL A 186 17.10 -5.55 27.18
N LEU A 187 16.28 -4.85 26.39
CA LEU A 187 16.70 -3.58 25.78
C LEU A 187 17.06 -2.54 26.84
N VAL A 188 16.21 -2.40 27.87
CA VAL A 188 16.44 -1.45 28.98
C VAL A 188 17.66 -1.83 29.81
N LYS A 189 17.87 -3.12 30.13
CA LYS A 189 19.06 -3.64 30.83
C LYS A 189 20.33 -3.25 30.09
N ASN A 190 20.31 -3.29 28.75
CA ASN A 190 21.43 -2.94 27.88
C ASN A 190 21.52 -1.47 27.49
N GLY A 191 20.81 -0.59 28.21
CA GLY A 191 20.96 0.85 28.16
C GLY A 191 20.10 1.58 27.12
N VAL A 192 19.15 0.89 26.46
CA VAL A 192 18.17 1.55 25.59
C VAL A 192 17.16 2.31 26.43
N ARG A 193 16.86 3.55 26.06
CA ARG A 193 15.92 4.44 26.73
C ARG A 193 14.91 5.00 25.74
N LYS A 194 13.84 5.59 26.25
CA LYS A 194 12.85 6.34 25.43
C LYS A 194 13.56 7.34 24.53
N GLY A 195 13.27 7.27 23.23
CA GLY A 195 13.88 8.11 22.19
C GLY A 195 15.17 7.56 21.55
N ASP A 196 15.81 6.56 22.16
CA ASP A 196 16.96 5.89 21.56
C ASP A 196 16.52 5.02 20.38
N LEU A 197 17.22 5.11 19.25
CA LEU A 197 16.89 4.32 18.07
C LEU A 197 17.52 2.93 18.13
N VAL A 198 16.75 1.90 17.77
CA VAL A 198 17.19 0.50 17.64
C VAL A 198 17.10 0.09 16.19
N VAL A 199 18.21 -0.40 15.61
CA VAL A 199 18.20 -0.98 14.26
C VAL A 199 17.89 -2.48 14.34
N ILE A 200 16.95 -2.92 13.52
CA ILE A 200 16.56 -4.32 13.38
C ILE A 200 16.98 -4.81 11.99
N TYR A 201 17.83 -5.83 11.93
CA TYR A 201 18.27 -6.44 10.67
C TYR A 201 18.09 -7.96 10.77
N MET A 202 16.86 -8.39 10.50
CA MET A 202 16.40 -9.77 10.73
C MET A 202 15.56 -10.27 9.54
N PRO A 203 15.47 -11.61 9.35
CA PRO A 203 14.54 -12.20 8.39
C PRO A 203 13.08 -12.14 8.89
N MET A 204 12.16 -12.75 8.14
CA MET A 204 10.73 -12.84 8.44
C MET A 204 10.46 -13.86 9.58
N VAL A 205 10.87 -13.52 10.78
CA VAL A 205 10.69 -14.35 11.99
C VAL A 205 9.89 -13.58 13.06
N PRO A 206 9.19 -14.29 13.96
CA PRO A 206 8.41 -13.65 15.04
C PRO A 206 9.26 -12.72 15.91
N GLU A 207 10.51 -13.06 16.14
CA GLU A 207 11.47 -12.30 16.95
C GLU A 207 11.73 -10.89 16.39
N ALA A 208 11.59 -10.70 15.08
CA ALA A 208 11.63 -9.36 14.46
C ALA A 208 10.40 -8.54 14.89
N MET A 209 9.20 -9.11 14.88
CA MET A 209 7.99 -8.44 15.36
C MET A 209 8.05 -8.20 16.88
N PHE A 210 8.59 -9.15 17.66
CA PHE A 210 8.80 -8.94 19.10
C PHE A 210 9.69 -7.74 19.35
N THR A 211 10.74 -7.57 18.54
CA THR A 211 11.67 -6.44 18.67
C THR A 211 10.98 -5.11 18.32
N MET A 212 10.19 -5.05 17.24
CA MET A 212 9.40 -3.86 16.90
C MET A 212 8.47 -3.45 18.05
N LEU A 213 7.75 -4.41 18.61
CA LEU A 213 6.80 -4.18 19.70
C LEU A 213 7.50 -3.86 21.04
N ALA A 214 8.65 -4.48 21.32
CA ALA A 214 9.45 -4.18 22.52
C ALA A 214 10.03 -2.76 22.48
N CYS A 215 10.50 -2.31 21.31
CA CYS A 215 10.91 -0.93 21.10
C CYS A 215 9.73 0.03 21.33
N ALA A 216 8.57 -0.24 20.71
CA ALA A 216 7.36 0.55 20.90
C ALA A 216 6.91 0.58 22.38
N ARG A 217 7.10 -0.53 23.12
CA ARG A 217 6.75 -0.66 24.54
C ARG A 217 7.48 0.32 25.41
N ILE A 218 8.77 0.53 25.15
CA ILE A 218 9.62 1.46 25.94
C ILE A 218 9.75 2.85 25.33
N GLY A 219 9.07 3.11 24.21
CA GLY A 219 9.15 4.39 23.49
C GLY A 219 10.50 4.62 22.79
N ALA A 220 11.20 3.56 22.40
CA ALA A 220 12.40 3.61 21.59
C ALA A 220 11.99 3.49 20.10
N PRO A 221 12.24 4.49 19.24
CA PRO A 221 12.01 4.34 17.82
C PRO A 221 12.82 3.17 17.24
N HIS A 222 12.22 2.37 16.37
CA HIS A 222 12.96 1.31 15.67
C HIS A 222 13.18 1.65 14.20
N SER A 223 14.21 1.05 13.60
CA SER A 223 14.41 1.07 12.15
C SER A 223 14.67 -0.35 11.67
N LEU A 224 13.64 -0.98 11.10
CA LEU A 224 13.77 -2.29 10.53
C LEU A 224 14.27 -2.17 9.09
N ILE A 225 15.42 -2.81 8.85
CA ILE A 225 16.12 -2.79 7.57
C ILE A 225 15.89 -4.13 6.87
N PHE A 226 15.48 -4.08 5.62
CA PHE A 226 15.26 -5.28 4.81
C PHE A 226 16.49 -6.20 4.77
N GLY A 227 16.33 -7.45 5.17
CA GLY A 227 17.41 -8.44 5.33
C GLY A 227 18.19 -8.79 4.05
N GLY A 228 17.68 -8.37 2.90
CA GLY A 228 18.37 -8.52 1.61
C GLY A 228 19.39 -7.41 1.28
N PHE A 229 19.57 -6.37 2.11
CA PHE A 229 20.57 -5.32 1.84
C PHE A 229 22.00 -5.80 2.12
N ALA A 230 22.94 -5.36 1.28
CA ALA A 230 24.38 -5.60 1.47
C ALA A 230 24.95 -4.74 2.61
N SER A 231 26.15 -5.09 3.09
CA SER A 231 26.83 -4.43 4.20
C SER A 231 27.01 -2.91 4.01
N LYS A 232 27.28 -2.46 2.79
CA LYS A 232 27.41 -1.03 2.47
C LYS A 232 26.10 -0.28 2.68
N GLU A 233 24.99 -0.82 2.22
CA GLU A 233 23.66 -0.22 2.41
C GLU A 233 23.24 -0.21 3.88
N LEU A 234 23.59 -1.27 4.62
CA LEU A 234 23.38 -1.35 6.06
C LEU A 234 24.23 -0.30 6.79
N SER A 235 25.51 -0.13 6.43
CA SER A 235 26.40 0.85 7.06
C SER A 235 25.93 2.29 6.89
N VAL A 236 25.43 2.65 5.71
CA VAL A 236 24.87 3.99 5.45
C VAL A 236 23.70 4.27 6.39
N ARG A 237 22.82 3.29 6.60
CA ARG A 237 21.67 3.42 7.50
C ARG A 237 22.08 3.48 8.97
N ILE A 238 23.07 2.69 9.39
CA ILE A 238 23.64 2.75 10.74
C ILE A 238 24.24 4.15 11.00
N ASN A 239 24.99 4.70 10.05
CA ASN A 239 25.60 6.03 10.19
C ASN A 239 24.55 7.14 10.29
N HIS A 240 23.46 7.03 9.54
CA HIS A 240 22.40 8.03 9.55
C HIS A 240 21.47 7.86 10.76
N ALA A 241 21.07 6.63 11.09
CA ALA A 241 20.19 6.31 12.21
C ALA A 241 20.87 6.53 13.57
N LYS A 242 22.17 6.30 13.67
CA LYS A 242 22.98 6.31 14.91
C LYS A 242 22.33 5.48 16.03
N PRO A 243 22.07 4.18 15.79
CA PRO A 243 21.33 3.37 16.75
C PRO A 243 22.11 3.18 18.05
N LYS A 244 21.38 3.19 19.18
CA LYS A 244 21.89 2.81 20.48
C LYS A 244 22.26 1.33 20.54
N MET A 245 21.40 0.50 19.93
CA MET A 245 21.53 -0.95 19.90
C MET A 245 21.11 -1.50 18.54
N MET A 246 21.65 -2.64 18.16
CA MET A 246 21.23 -3.39 16.98
C MET A 246 20.71 -4.77 17.37
N VAL A 247 19.68 -5.27 16.68
CA VAL A 247 19.16 -6.62 16.83
C VAL A 247 19.23 -7.32 15.48
N THR A 248 19.82 -8.52 15.46
CA THR A 248 19.99 -9.30 14.23
C THR A 248 19.73 -10.78 14.47
N ALA A 249 19.73 -11.58 13.40
CA ALA A 249 19.67 -13.04 13.48
C ALA A 249 20.97 -13.67 12.99
N SER A 250 21.18 -14.95 13.30
CA SER A 250 22.31 -15.72 12.76
C SER A 250 22.21 -15.86 11.25
N PHE A 251 21.04 -16.29 10.75
CA PHE A 251 20.83 -16.62 9.35
C PHE A 251 19.44 -16.17 8.85
N GLY A 252 19.40 -15.76 7.57
CA GLY A 252 18.21 -15.78 6.75
C GLY A 252 18.22 -17.01 5.84
N ILE A 253 17.05 -17.53 5.48
CA ILE A 253 16.94 -18.67 4.57
C ILE A 253 16.05 -18.25 3.40
N GLU A 254 16.61 -18.35 2.20
CA GLU A 254 15.92 -18.16 0.93
C GLU A 254 15.88 -19.52 0.18
N PRO A 255 14.96 -19.70 -0.80
CA PRO A 255 14.95 -20.92 -1.59
C PRO A 255 16.33 -21.22 -2.19
N GLY A 256 16.89 -22.38 -1.84
CA GLY A 256 18.21 -22.84 -2.32
C GLY A 256 19.43 -22.08 -1.78
N ARG A 257 19.26 -21.13 -0.82
CA ARG A 257 20.37 -20.35 -0.29
C ARG A 257 20.19 -19.98 1.19
N ARG A 258 21.25 -20.18 1.98
CA ARG A 258 21.41 -19.61 3.32
C ARG A 258 22.09 -18.24 3.21
N VAL A 259 21.59 -17.26 3.91
CA VAL A 259 22.16 -15.91 4.01
C VAL A 259 22.77 -15.74 5.41
N GLU A 260 24.06 -15.59 5.51
CA GLU A 260 24.76 -15.36 6.77
C GLU A 260 24.69 -13.88 7.13
N TYR A 261 23.99 -13.56 8.23
CA TYR A 261 23.82 -12.15 8.62
C TYR A 261 25.01 -11.62 9.41
N ILE A 262 25.69 -12.44 10.20
CA ILE A 262 26.79 -11.95 11.04
C ILE A 262 27.94 -11.36 10.21
N PRO A 263 28.47 -12.02 9.16
CA PRO A 263 29.50 -11.41 8.32
C PRO A 263 29.04 -10.10 7.64
N LEU A 264 27.73 -10.00 7.29
CA LEU A 264 27.18 -8.76 6.72
C LEU A 264 27.14 -7.64 7.75
N VAL A 265 26.76 -7.94 9.00
CA VAL A 265 26.70 -6.99 10.10
C VAL A 265 28.12 -6.54 10.49
N GLU A 266 29.06 -7.46 10.66
CA GLU A 266 30.45 -7.16 10.98
C GLU A 266 31.06 -6.22 9.94
N LYS A 267 30.89 -6.55 8.65
CA LYS A 267 31.37 -5.70 7.56
C LYS A 267 30.67 -4.34 7.52
N ALA A 268 29.36 -4.30 7.80
CA ALA A 268 28.64 -3.03 7.88
C ALA A 268 29.14 -2.16 9.04
N LEU A 269 29.39 -2.76 10.20
CA LEU A 269 29.96 -2.07 11.35
C LEU A 269 31.38 -1.61 11.09
N GLU A 270 32.21 -2.40 10.42
CA GLU A 270 33.55 -2.00 10.00
C GLU A 270 33.48 -0.73 9.13
N LEU A 271 32.57 -0.68 8.16
CA LEU A 271 32.36 0.46 7.25
C LEU A 271 31.69 1.66 7.91
N SER A 272 31.11 1.51 9.10
CA SER A 272 30.34 2.56 9.76
C SER A 272 31.24 3.41 10.65
N SER A 273 31.03 4.73 10.65
CA SER A 273 31.63 5.66 11.63
C SER A 273 30.95 5.57 12.99
N HIS A 274 29.64 5.26 13.03
CA HIS A 274 28.89 5.02 14.26
C HIS A 274 28.87 3.52 14.59
N LYS A 275 29.01 3.21 15.89
CA LYS A 275 28.89 1.84 16.40
C LYS A 275 27.77 1.76 17.45
N PRO A 276 26.84 0.81 17.35
CA PRO A 276 25.89 0.54 18.44
C PRO A 276 26.64 0.04 19.67
N SER A 277 26.09 0.27 20.85
CA SER A 277 26.71 -0.19 22.11
C SER A 277 26.73 -1.72 22.22
N LYS A 278 25.69 -2.38 21.70
CA LYS A 278 25.55 -3.85 21.68
C LYS A 278 24.78 -4.31 20.43
N VAL A 279 25.01 -5.57 20.04
CA VAL A 279 24.29 -6.31 19.01
C VAL A 279 23.68 -7.54 19.65
N LEU A 280 22.34 -7.60 19.72
CA LEU A 280 21.60 -8.79 20.18
C LEU A 280 21.40 -9.75 19.01
N ILE A 281 21.87 -11.00 19.15
CA ILE A 281 21.89 -11.99 18.10
C ILE A 281 20.87 -13.09 18.41
N TYR A 282 19.82 -13.21 17.58
CA TYR A 282 18.92 -14.34 17.59
C TYR A 282 19.53 -15.51 16.82
N ASN A 283 20.05 -16.49 17.56
CA ASN A 283 20.54 -17.74 16.98
C ASN A 283 19.35 -18.64 16.60
N ARG A 284 19.16 -18.86 15.30
CA ARG A 284 18.03 -19.65 14.82
C ARG A 284 18.09 -21.08 15.32
N PRO A 285 16.95 -21.65 15.77
CA PRO A 285 16.90 -23.05 16.23
C PRO A 285 17.37 -24.03 15.15
N ASN A 286 18.05 -25.11 15.60
CA ASN A 286 18.57 -26.17 14.74
C ASN A 286 19.66 -25.74 13.74
N MET A 287 20.33 -24.62 14.01
CA MET A 287 21.49 -24.14 13.27
C MET A 287 22.68 -23.93 14.20
N GLU A 288 23.88 -23.81 13.62
CA GLU A 288 25.05 -23.47 14.42
C GLU A 288 24.87 -22.15 15.13
N LYS A 289 25.30 -22.06 16.38
CA LYS A 289 25.39 -20.79 17.09
C LYS A 289 26.53 -19.96 16.51
N VAL A 290 26.23 -18.69 16.27
CA VAL A 290 27.20 -17.69 15.82
C VAL A 290 27.24 -16.53 16.81
N SER A 291 28.36 -15.90 16.92
CA SER A 291 28.58 -14.73 17.77
C SER A 291 29.54 -13.75 17.08
N MET A 292 29.58 -12.54 17.55
CA MET A 292 30.61 -11.54 17.24
C MET A 292 31.57 -11.44 18.43
N SER A 293 32.42 -10.40 18.48
CA SER A 293 33.29 -10.18 19.66
C SER A 293 32.46 -10.10 20.93
N PRO A 294 32.92 -10.72 22.06
CA PRO A 294 32.15 -10.76 23.33
C PRO A 294 31.80 -9.39 23.90
N GLU A 295 32.59 -8.37 23.57
CA GLU A 295 32.35 -7.00 24.01
C GLU A 295 31.15 -6.37 23.33
N LEU A 296 30.80 -6.79 22.11
CA LEU A 296 29.76 -6.23 21.28
C LEU A 296 28.50 -7.09 21.26
N SER A 297 28.63 -8.43 21.19
CA SER A 297 27.50 -9.34 21.00
C SER A 297 26.85 -9.78 22.29
N LEU A 298 25.51 -9.99 22.21
CA LEU A 298 24.67 -10.61 23.23
C LEU A 298 23.92 -11.77 22.57
N ASP A 299 23.82 -12.91 23.25
CA ASP A 299 22.97 -14.01 22.81
C ASP A 299 21.52 -13.76 23.25
N TRP A 300 20.59 -13.90 22.31
CA TRP A 300 19.16 -13.68 22.55
C TRP A 300 18.59 -14.59 23.63
N GLU A 301 18.88 -15.90 23.56
CA GLU A 301 18.32 -16.87 24.51
C GLU A 301 18.85 -16.65 25.93
N GLU A 302 20.13 -16.35 26.08
CA GLU A 302 20.77 -16.07 27.36
C GLU A 302 20.20 -14.80 28.01
N GLU A 303 20.04 -13.73 27.21
CA GLU A 303 19.44 -12.47 27.68
C GLU A 303 17.97 -12.66 28.04
N MET A 304 17.19 -13.36 27.22
CA MET A 304 15.78 -13.64 27.46
C MET A 304 15.55 -14.56 28.67
N ALA A 305 16.45 -15.52 28.95
CA ALA A 305 16.35 -16.43 30.09
C ALA A 305 16.37 -15.67 31.44
N THR A 306 17.10 -14.56 31.51
CA THR A 306 17.26 -13.74 32.72
C THR A 306 16.45 -12.44 32.70
N ALA A 307 15.74 -12.17 31.61
CA ALA A 307 15.01 -10.93 31.40
C ALA A 307 13.86 -10.74 32.41
N ARG A 308 13.76 -9.53 32.95
CA ARG A 308 12.59 -9.10 33.72
C ARG A 308 11.63 -8.35 32.79
N PRO A 309 10.32 -8.63 32.84
CA PRO A 309 9.34 -7.88 32.08
C PRO A 309 9.42 -6.36 32.36
N HIS A 310 9.21 -5.56 31.33
CA HIS A 310 9.13 -4.11 31.45
C HIS A 310 7.72 -3.62 31.06
N ASP A 311 7.19 -2.66 31.78
CA ASP A 311 5.88 -2.09 31.50
C ASP A 311 5.88 -1.18 30.26
N CYS A 312 4.68 -0.87 29.78
CA CYS A 312 4.49 0.09 28.68
C CYS A 312 4.76 1.52 29.13
N VAL A 313 5.65 2.21 28.47
CA VAL A 313 5.97 3.63 28.73
C VAL A 313 5.07 4.54 27.93
N PRO A 314 4.24 5.39 28.55
CA PRO A 314 3.46 6.38 27.83
C PRO A 314 4.35 7.37 27.07
N VAL A 315 4.00 7.62 25.80
CA VAL A 315 4.71 8.57 24.94
C VAL A 315 3.74 9.63 24.40
N PRO A 316 4.21 10.85 24.10
CA PRO A 316 3.40 11.87 23.45
C PRO A 316 2.85 11.40 22.09
N SER A 317 1.76 11.97 21.65
CA SER A 317 1.09 11.63 20.39
C SER A 317 2.02 11.66 19.19
N ASN A 318 2.85 12.68 19.06
CA ASN A 318 3.80 12.88 17.97
C ASN A 318 5.17 12.21 18.20
N HIS A 319 5.30 11.37 19.25
CA HIS A 319 6.55 10.65 19.50
C HIS A 319 6.87 9.70 18.34
N PRO A 320 8.11 9.70 17.81
CA PRO A 320 8.50 8.77 16.75
C PRO A 320 8.34 7.30 17.16
N LEU A 321 7.62 6.54 16.35
CA LEU A 321 7.46 5.09 16.50
C LEU A 321 8.56 4.34 15.77
N TYR A 322 8.83 4.75 14.53
CA TYR A 322 9.86 4.14 13.70
C TYR A 322 10.43 5.12 12.66
N VAL A 323 11.58 4.73 12.12
CA VAL A 323 12.23 5.38 10.98
C VAL A 323 12.40 4.34 9.88
N LEU A 324 11.66 4.46 8.78
CA LEU A 324 11.73 3.54 7.65
C LEU A 324 12.49 4.16 6.48
N TYR A 325 13.58 3.53 6.09
CA TYR A 325 14.44 4.02 5.01
C TYR A 325 13.92 3.64 3.63
N THR A 326 13.73 4.64 2.78
CA THR A 326 13.42 4.49 1.35
C THR A 326 14.62 4.82 0.49
N SER A 327 14.67 4.31 -0.75
CA SER A 327 15.70 4.65 -1.71
C SER A 327 15.56 6.11 -2.15
N GLY A 328 16.51 6.96 -1.80
CA GLY A 328 16.57 8.34 -2.28
C GLY A 328 17.12 8.42 -3.71
N THR A 329 16.59 9.33 -4.52
CA THR A 329 17.13 9.66 -5.85
C THR A 329 18.51 10.31 -5.75
N THR A 330 18.82 10.99 -4.65
CA THR A 330 20.07 11.72 -4.37
C THR A 330 21.20 10.86 -3.83
N GLY A 331 21.00 9.53 -3.64
CA GLY A 331 22.04 8.63 -3.12
C GLY A 331 22.02 8.46 -1.60
N THR A 332 21.54 9.41 -0.83
CA THR A 332 21.35 9.27 0.62
C THR A 332 19.96 8.69 0.91
N PRO A 333 19.83 7.62 1.73
CA PRO A 333 18.54 7.07 2.08
C PRO A 333 17.70 8.09 2.85
N LYS A 334 16.40 8.18 2.52
CA LYS A 334 15.44 9.00 3.24
C LYS A 334 14.83 8.18 4.39
N GLY A 335 15.04 8.60 5.61
CA GLY A 335 14.41 7.97 6.78
C GLY A 335 13.05 8.60 7.05
N VAL A 336 11.97 7.96 6.60
CA VAL A 336 10.59 8.42 6.84
C VAL A 336 10.22 8.16 8.30
N VAL A 337 9.88 9.20 9.04
CA VAL A 337 9.50 9.13 10.45
C VAL A 337 7.99 8.99 10.58
N ARG A 338 7.55 8.06 11.41
CA ARG A 338 6.13 7.85 11.71
C ARG A 338 5.86 8.19 13.17
N ASP A 339 4.77 8.95 13.43
CA ASP A 339 4.28 9.22 14.77
C ASP A 339 3.58 8.01 15.40
N THR A 340 3.38 8.05 16.72
CA THR A 340 2.74 6.94 17.44
C THR A 340 1.22 7.02 17.37
N ALA A 341 0.62 8.17 17.66
CA ALA A 341 -0.81 8.29 17.85
C ALA A 341 -1.59 8.30 16.55
N GLY A 342 -1.24 9.19 15.63
CA GLY A 342 -1.92 9.29 14.34
C GLY A 342 -1.88 7.97 13.59
N TYR A 343 -0.73 7.29 13.64
CA TYR A 343 -0.56 5.99 13.01
C TYR A 343 -1.41 4.90 13.66
N ALA A 344 -1.49 4.86 14.99
CA ALA A 344 -2.33 3.89 15.70
C ALA A 344 -3.82 4.07 15.36
N VAL A 345 -4.30 5.31 15.37
CA VAL A 345 -5.69 5.67 15.05
C VAL A 345 -6.03 5.30 13.61
N MET A 346 -5.19 5.74 12.64
CA MET A 346 -5.41 5.46 11.23
C MET A 346 -5.39 3.96 10.94
N LEU A 347 -4.37 3.23 11.39
CA LEU A 347 -4.25 1.80 11.09
C LEU A 347 -5.43 0.99 11.64
N LYS A 348 -5.83 1.24 12.90
CA LYS A 348 -6.98 0.55 13.46
C LYS A 348 -8.25 0.81 12.66
N TRP A 349 -8.47 2.06 12.24
CA TRP A 349 -9.60 2.46 11.40
C TRP A 349 -9.58 1.76 10.04
N THR A 350 -8.40 1.63 9.40
CA THR A 350 -8.29 1.02 8.07
C THR A 350 -8.66 -0.46 8.05
N MET A 351 -8.38 -1.21 9.13
CA MET A 351 -8.66 -2.65 9.19
C MET A 351 -10.15 -2.96 9.04
N SER A 352 -11.01 -2.17 9.70
CA SER A 352 -12.47 -2.34 9.58
C SER A 352 -13.04 -1.64 8.34
N ASN A 353 -12.59 -0.43 8.01
CA ASN A 353 -13.27 0.40 7.03
C ASN A 353 -12.74 0.20 5.59
N ILE A 354 -11.44 -0.04 5.42
CA ILE A 354 -10.87 -0.37 4.12
C ILE A 354 -11.04 -1.87 3.84
N TYR A 355 -10.53 -2.73 4.73
CA TYR A 355 -10.43 -4.16 4.50
C TYR A 355 -11.69 -4.95 4.92
N GLY A 356 -12.64 -4.32 5.60
CA GLY A 356 -13.89 -4.95 6.04
C GLY A 356 -13.69 -6.09 7.03
N LEU A 357 -12.65 -6.01 7.87
CA LEU A 357 -12.32 -7.03 8.84
C LEU A 357 -13.02 -6.78 10.18
N SER A 358 -13.38 -7.86 10.83
CA SER A 358 -13.80 -7.89 12.23
C SER A 358 -12.64 -8.31 13.13
N SER A 359 -12.63 -7.84 14.38
CA SER A 359 -11.68 -8.28 15.38
C SER A 359 -11.79 -9.81 15.57
N GLY A 360 -10.67 -10.52 15.52
CA GLY A 360 -10.62 -11.99 15.53
C GLY A 360 -10.47 -12.64 14.14
N ASP A 361 -10.77 -11.94 13.06
CA ASP A 361 -10.48 -12.43 11.71
C ASP A 361 -8.99 -12.70 11.52
N VAL A 362 -8.67 -13.72 10.71
CA VAL A 362 -7.30 -13.99 10.29
C VAL A 362 -6.97 -13.16 9.05
N TRP A 363 -5.93 -12.39 9.13
CA TRP A 363 -5.44 -11.50 8.09
C TRP A 363 -4.05 -11.89 7.61
N TRP A 364 -3.80 -11.77 6.32
CA TRP A 364 -2.49 -12.00 5.75
C TRP A 364 -2.05 -10.89 4.81
N ALA A 365 -1.05 -10.11 5.21
CA ALA A 365 -0.28 -9.28 4.30
C ALA A 365 0.95 -10.09 3.84
N ALA A 366 0.87 -10.63 2.62
CA ALA A 366 1.92 -11.45 2.02
C ALA A 366 3.02 -10.53 1.45
N SER A 367 3.82 -9.97 2.34
CA SER A 367 4.90 -9.02 2.08
C SER A 367 6.03 -9.20 3.10
N ASP A 368 6.96 -8.27 3.18
CA ASP A 368 8.12 -8.31 4.07
C ASP A 368 8.04 -7.21 5.14
N LEU A 369 8.52 -7.52 6.36
CA LEU A 369 8.57 -6.58 7.49
C LEU A 369 9.44 -5.34 7.19
N GLY A 370 10.43 -5.45 6.31
CA GLY A 370 11.30 -4.36 5.89
C GLY A 370 10.65 -3.27 5.03
N TRP A 371 9.39 -3.46 4.64
CA TRP A 371 8.60 -2.47 3.89
C TRP A 371 7.54 -1.82 4.75
N VAL A 372 7.00 -0.68 4.28
CA VAL A 372 5.90 -0.02 5.00
C VAL A 372 4.69 -0.92 5.19
N VAL A 373 4.38 -1.79 4.22
CA VAL A 373 3.29 -2.77 4.35
C VAL A 373 3.54 -3.74 5.51
N GLY A 374 4.79 -4.10 5.77
CA GLY A 374 5.15 -4.96 6.90
C GLY A 374 4.88 -4.28 8.24
N HIS A 375 5.26 -3.01 8.38
CA HIS A 375 4.97 -2.21 9.56
C HIS A 375 3.46 -2.02 9.74
N SER A 376 2.77 -1.53 8.70
CA SER A 376 1.35 -1.20 8.76
C SER A 376 0.45 -2.43 8.90
N TYR A 377 0.69 -3.48 8.09
CA TYR A 377 -0.30 -4.54 7.88
C TYR A 377 0.20 -5.96 8.12
N ILE A 378 1.48 -6.18 8.48
CA ILE A 378 1.90 -7.43 9.11
C ILE A 378 1.93 -7.24 10.62
N CYS A 379 2.49 -6.13 11.13
CA CYS A 379 2.68 -5.90 12.56
C CYS A 379 1.53 -5.08 13.18
N TYR A 380 1.51 -3.75 12.98
CA TYR A 380 0.73 -2.85 13.83
C TYR A 380 -0.79 -2.89 13.56
N GLY A 381 -1.24 -2.75 12.32
CA GLY A 381 -2.66 -2.64 11.97
C GLY A 381 -3.50 -3.83 12.46
N PRO A 382 -3.16 -5.08 12.08
CA PRO A 382 -3.93 -6.24 12.52
C PRO A 382 -3.90 -6.42 14.04
N LEU A 383 -2.75 -6.23 14.70
CA LEU A 383 -2.67 -6.34 16.15
C LEU A 383 -3.47 -5.24 16.86
N LEU A 384 -3.41 -3.98 16.41
CA LEU A 384 -4.24 -2.89 16.91
C LEU A 384 -5.74 -3.19 16.81
N HIS A 385 -6.18 -3.79 15.71
CA HIS A 385 -7.58 -4.13 15.51
C HIS A 385 -7.99 -5.42 16.24
N GLY A 386 -7.01 -6.23 16.66
CA GLY A 386 -7.21 -7.50 17.34
C GLY A 386 -7.47 -8.65 16.37
N ASN A 387 -6.90 -8.60 15.19
CA ASN A 387 -6.84 -9.71 14.24
C ASN A 387 -5.69 -10.66 14.57
N SER A 388 -5.77 -11.89 14.06
CA SER A 388 -4.60 -12.76 13.94
C SER A 388 -3.87 -12.42 12.65
N THR A 389 -2.57 -12.14 12.71
CA THR A 389 -1.74 -11.87 11.52
C THR A 389 -0.92 -13.07 11.14
N ILE A 390 -0.84 -13.37 9.83
CA ILE A 390 0.06 -14.42 9.32
C ILE A 390 1.41 -13.81 9.00
N LEU A 391 2.46 -14.36 9.61
CA LEU A 391 3.86 -14.07 9.30
C LEU A 391 4.45 -15.26 8.53
N TYR A 392 4.72 -15.05 7.24
CA TYR A 392 5.15 -16.12 6.34
C TYR A 392 6.58 -15.90 5.86
N GLU A 393 7.48 -16.82 6.22
CA GLU A 393 8.87 -16.82 5.75
C GLU A 393 9.00 -17.69 4.48
N GLY A 394 8.37 -17.24 3.39
CA GLY A 394 8.38 -17.93 2.10
C GLY A 394 8.21 -16.96 0.94
N LYS A 395 8.21 -17.53 -0.25
CA LYS A 395 8.01 -16.80 -1.50
C LYS A 395 6.70 -17.24 -2.16
N PRO A 396 6.12 -16.45 -3.08
CA PRO A 396 4.90 -16.84 -3.81
C PRO A 396 5.10 -18.09 -4.67
N VAL A 397 6.35 -18.36 -5.07
CA VAL A 397 6.76 -19.54 -5.83
C VAL A 397 8.05 -20.13 -5.26
N GLY A 398 8.26 -21.45 -5.44
CA GLY A 398 9.47 -22.12 -4.98
C GLY A 398 9.54 -22.40 -3.46
N THR A 399 8.40 -22.24 -2.72
CA THR A 399 8.33 -22.57 -1.28
C THR A 399 7.04 -23.31 -0.88
N PRO A 400 6.81 -24.55 -1.28
CA PRO A 400 7.64 -25.33 -2.23
C PRO A 400 7.29 -25.11 -3.70
N ASP A 401 6.09 -24.61 -4.01
CA ASP A 401 5.50 -24.55 -5.35
C ASP A 401 4.58 -23.32 -5.50
N PRO A 402 3.98 -23.04 -6.67
CA PRO A 402 3.08 -21.92 -6.88
C PRO A 402 1.73 -22.02 -6.14
N GLY A 403 1.40 -23.17 -5.54
CA GLY A 403 0.23 -23.33 -4.66
C GLY A 403 0.43 -22.83 -3.22
N ALA A 404 1.64 -22.39 -2.86
CA ALA A 404 1.98 -22.00 -1.50
C ALA A 404 1.01 -20.94 -0.91
N PHE A 405 0.65 -19.92 -1.67
CA PHE A 405 -0.27 -18.89 -1.18
C PHE A 405 -1.68 -19.43 -0.94
N PHE A 406 -2.18 -20.28 -1.84
CA PHE A 406 -3.48 -20.93 -1.68
C PHE A 406 -3.49 -21.84 -0.45
N ARG A 407 -2.41 -22.58 -0.25
CA ARG A 407 -2.24 -23.47 0.92
C ARG A 407 -2.27 -22.67 2.23
N VAL A 408 -1.50 -21.62 2.35
CA VAL A 408 -1.44 -20.76 3.54
C VAL A 408 -2.81 -20.17 3.86
N LEU A 409 -3.51 -19.63 2.84
CA LEU A 409 -4.86 -19.09 2.99
C LEU A 409 -5.86 -20.13 3.49
N SER A 410 -5.78 -21.36 2.94
CA SER A 410 -6.66 -22.47 3.28
C SER A 410 -6.39 -23.01 4.68
N GLU A 411 -5.14 -23.36 4.98
CA GLU A 411 -4.75 -23.99 6.25
C GLU A 411 -4.96 -23.08 7.45
N HIS A 412 -4.67 -21.79 7.31
CA HIS A 412 -4.82 -20.82 8.40
C HIS A 412 -6.18 -20.10 8.40
N GLY A 413 -7.05 -20.39 7.42
CA GLY A 413 -8.39 -19.84 7.35
C GLY A 413 -8.40 -18.30 7.23
N ALA A 414 -7.53 -17.75 6.40
CA ALA A 414 -7.44 -16.31 6.21
C ALA A 414 -8.72 -15.72 5.65
N SER A 415 -9.22 -14.65 6.28
CA SER A 415 -10.43 -13.94 5.87
C SER A 415 -10.19 -12.97 4.72
N SER A 416 -8.99 -12.41 4.64
CA SER A 416 -8.56 -11.53 3.55
C SER A 416 -7.04 -11.58 3.39
N MET A 417 -6.57 -11.32 2.17
CA MET A 417 -5.14 -11.25 1.85
C MET A 417 -4.82 -9.92 1.20
N PHE A 418 -3.61 -9.41 1.46
CA PHE A 418 -3.01 -8.29 0.75
C PHE A 418 -1.65 -8.72 0.18
N THR A 419 -1.40 -8.48 -1.11
CA THR A 419 -0.12 -8.79 -1.76
C THR A 419 0.19 -7.82 -2.91
N ALA A 420 1.33 -8.01 -3.58
CA ALA A 420 1.70 -7.22 -4.74
C ALA A 420 1.30 -7.93 -6.06
N PRO A 421 0.97 -7.18 -7.12
CA PRO A 421 0.72 -7.75 -8.45
C PRO A 421 1.85 -8.64 -8.97
N THR A 422 3.11 -8.30 -8.66
CA THR A 422 4.30 -9.12 -9.00
C THR A 422 4.20 -10.54 -8.43
N ALA A 423 3.70 -10.70 -7.21
CA ALA A 423 3.54 -12.03 -6.60
C ALA A 423 2.49 -12.86 -7.37
N ILE A 424 1.37 -12.23 -7.72
CA ILE A 424 0.31 -12.88 -8.52
C ILE A 424 0.81 -13.27 -9.90
N ARG A 425 1.57 -12.38 -10.59
CA ARG A 425 2.18 -12.70 -11.90
C ARG A 425 3.15 -13.87 -11.80
N ALA A 426 3.96 -13.93 -10.73
CA ALA A 426 4.89 -15.05 -10.52
C ALA A 426 4.15 -16.38 -10.35
N ILE A 427 3.06 -16.41 -9.58
CA ILE A 427 2.21 -17.60 -9.42
C ILE A 427 1.59 -17.99 -10.77
N ARG A 428 0.96 -17.04 -11.47
CA ARG A 428 0.34 -17.26 -12.78
C ARG A 428 1.33 -17.78 -13.81
N GLN A 429 2.57 -17.30 -13.80
CA GLN A 429 3.60 -17.75 -14.74
C GLN A 429 3.93 -19.23 -14.55
N GLN A 430 3.90 -19.75 -13.33
CA GLN A 430 4.22 -21.15 -13.02
C GLN A 430 2.99 -22.07 -12.99
N ASP A 431 1.81 -21.54 -12.70
CA ASP A 431 0.54 -22.27 -12.64
C ASP A 431 -0.57 -21.45 -13.35
N PRO A 432 -0.53 -21.35 -14.71
CA PRO A 432 -1.45 -20.49 -15.47
C PRO A 432 -2.94 -20.80 -15.25
N ASP A 433 -3.27 -22.07 -15.03
CA ASP A 433 -4.64 -22.53 -14.81
C ASP A 433 -5.02 -22.62 -13.33
N ALA A 434 -4.10 -22.23 -12.44
CA ALA A 434 -4.18 -22.40 -10.99
C ALA A 434 -4.51 -23.85 -10.58
N ALA A 435 -4.00 -24.83 -11.33
CA ALA A 435 -4.30 -26.24 -11.11
C ALA A 435 -3.77 -26.77 -9.77
N ILE A 436 -2.62 -26.25 -9.31
CA ILE A 436 -2.06 -26.56 -8.01
C ILE A 436 -2.83 -25.79 -6.92
N GLY A 437 -3.10 -24.50 -7.15
CA GLY A 437 -3.82 -23.64 -6.22
C GLY A 437 -5.23 -24.15 -5.90
N LYS A 438 -5.97 -24.61 -6.90
CA LYS A 438 -7.35 -25.15 -6.75
C LYS A 438 -7.47 -26.38 -5.88
N LYS A 439 -6.37 -27.05 -5.52
CA LYS A 439 -6.39 -28.16 -4.55
C LYS A 439 -6.69 -27.69 -3.12
N TYR A 440 -6.54 -26.40 -2.82
CA TYR A 440 -6.74 -25.81 -1.51
C TYR A 440 -8.05 -25.02 -1.46
N PRO A 441 -9.04 -25.45 -0.65
CA PRO A 441 -10.32 -24.74 -0.55
C PRO A 441 -10.18 -23.41 0.20
N LEU A 442 -10.60 -22.31 -0.39
CA LEU A 442 -10.51 -20.96 0.18
C LEU A 442 -11.82 -20.51 0.84
N SER A 443 -12.46 -21.38 1.62
CA SER A 443 -13.80 -21.18 2.17
C SER A 443 -13.95 -19.99 3.12
N LYS A 444 -12.88 -19.48 3.70
CA LYS A 444 -12.88 -18.33 4.61
C LYS A 444 -12.47 -17.02 3.92
N LEU A 445 -11.79 -17.10 2.78
CA LEU A 445 -11.32 -15.93 2.06
C LEU A 445 -12.51 -15.13 1.49
N ARG A 446 -12.55 -13.82 1.75
CA ARG A 446 -13.63 -12.92 1.31
C ARG A 446 -13.15 -11.89 0.28
N SER A 447 -11.88 -11.52 0.33
CA SER A 447 -11.30 -10.51 -0.55
C SER A 447 -9.79 -10.64 -0.65
N LEU A 448 -9.24 -10.12 -1.75
CA LEU A 448 -7.81 -9.98 -1.98
C LEU A 448 -7.51 -8.53 -2.37
N PHE A 449 -6.54 -7.91 -1.71
CA PHE A 449 -6.08 -6.56 -2.01
C PHE A 449 -4.73 -6.56 -2.69
N LEU A 450 -4.55 -5.67 -3.66
CA LEU A 450 -3.30 -5.49 -4.38
C LEU A 450 -2.79 -4.07 -4.20
N ALA A 451 -1.48 -3.88 -4.08
CA ALA A 451 -0.82 -2.57 -4.12
C ALA A 451 0.68 -2.68 -4.40
N GLY A 452 1.32 -1.53 -4.54
CA GLY A 452 2.76 -1.38 -4.68
C GLY A 452 3.21 -1.09 -6.10
N GLU A 453 2.44 -1.52 -7.09
CA GLU A 453 2.59 -1.21 -8.51
C GLU A 453 1.23 -1.31 -9.19
N ARG A 454 1.11 -0.76 -10.40
CA ARG A 454 -0.11 -0.91 -11.19
C ARG A 454 -0.37 -2.38 -11.50
N CYS A 455 -1.60 -2.83 -11.24
CA CYS A 455 -2.05 -4.16 -11.65
C CYS A 455 -2.63 -4.09 -13.06
N ASP A 456 -2.07 -4.86 -13.98
CA ASP A 456 -2.64 -5.03 -15.32
C ASP A 456 -3.95 -5.83 -15.24
N VAL A 457 -4.87 -5.54 -16.16
CA VAL A 457 -6.22 -6.12 -16.16
C VAL A 457 -6.18 -7.65 -16.29
N GLU A 458 -5.25 -8.20 -17.06
CA GLU A 458 -5.12 -9.64 -17.25
C GLU A 458 -4.72 -10.36 -15.96
N THR A 459 -3.77 -9.81 -15.22
CA THR A 459 -3.36 -10.31 -13.88
C THR A 459 -4.51 -10.20 -12.87
N LEU A 460 -5.24 -9.07 -12.88
CA LEU A 460 -6.40 -8.85 -12.02
C LEU A 460 -7.49 -9.90 -12.27
N GLU A 461 -7.87 -10.12 -13.53
CA GLU A 461 -8.92 -11.07 -13.90
C GLU A 461 -8.49 -12.52 -13.66
N TRP A 462 -7.21 -12.84 -13.87
CA TRP A 462 -6.67 -14.15 -13.50
C TRP A 462 -6.79 -14.39 -11.99
N ALA A 463 -6.40 -13.40 -11.19
CA ALA A 463 -6.51 -13.50 -9.72
C ALA A 463 -7.95 -13.70 -9.26
N LYS A 464 -8.92 -12.93 -9.79
CA LYS A 464 -10.35 -13.10 -9.50
C LYS A 464 -10.81 -14.54 -9.76
N ARG A 465 -10.50 -15.08 -10.95
CA ARG A 465 -10.90 -16.45 -11.33
C ARG A 465 -10.21 -17.52 -10.49
N SER A 466 -8.94 -17.31 -10.13
CA SER A 466 -8.14 -18.32 -9.44
C SER A 466 -8.40 -18.38 -7.94
N PHE A 467 -8.55 -17.24 -7.28
CA PHE A 467 -8.85 -17.16 -5.85
C PHE A 467 -10.36 -17.21 -5.56
N GLY A 468 -11.23 -16.98 -6.54
CA GLY A 468 -12.69 -17.03 -6.40
C GLY A 468 -13.30 -15.94 -5.54
N VAL A 469 -12.60 -14.82 -5.34
CA VAL A 469 -13.01 -13.68 -4.51
C VAL A 469 -12.80 -12.35 -5.24
N PRO A 470 -13.45 -11.26 -4.79
CA PRO A 470 -13.12 -9.92 -5.25
C PRO A 470 -11.64 -9.60 -5.08
N VAL A 471 -11.02 -9.06 -6.12
CA VAL A 471 -9.64 -8.58 -6.10
C VAL A 471 -9.70 -7.08 -6.31
N LEU A 472 -9.16 -6.35 -5.34
CA LEU A 472 -9.32 -4.90 -5.18
C LEU A 472 -7.95 -4.25 -5.19
N ASP A 473 -7.72 -3.33 -6.11
CA ASP A 473 -6.50 -2.52 -6.10
C ASP A 473 -6.68 -1.33 -5.15
N HIS A 474 -5.59 -0.88 -4.53
CA HIS A 474 -5.54 0.33 -3.72
C HIS A 474 -4.15 0.94 -3.80
N TRP A 475 -4.07 2.25 -3.62
CA TRP A 475 -2.83 3.00 -3.83
C TRP A 475 -2.42 3.75 -2.57
N TRP A 476 -1.13 3.69 -2.27
CA TRP A 476 -0.48 4.37 -1.16
C TRP A 476 1.04 4.39 -1.31
N GLN A 477 1.69 5.08 -0.40
CA GLN A 477 3.14 5.28 -0.41
C GLN A 477 3.73 5.01 0.97
N THR A 478 5.05 4.89 1.06
CA THR A 478 5.75 4.78 2.35
C THR A 478 5.46 6.00 3.22
N GLU A 479 5.38 7.16 2.62
CA GLU A 479 5.14 8.46 3.25
C GLU A 479 3.72 8.56 3.87
N THR A 480 2.74 7.86 3.34
CA THR A 480 1.37 7.91 3.88
C THR A 480 1.07 6.83 4.92
N GLY A 481 1.80 5.70 4.88
CA GLY A 481 1.68 4.62 5.86
C GLY A 481 0.40 3.80 5.78
N SER A 482 -0.61 4.28 5.06
CA SER A 482 -1.88 3.61 4.78
C SER A 482 -2.39 4.05 3.40
N ALA A 483 -3.47 3.42 2.92
CA ALA A 483 -4.02 3.70 1.60
C ALA A 483 -4.53 5.15 1.49
N ILE A 484 -4.12 5.83 0.41
CA ILE A 484 -4.65 7.15 -0.01
C ILE A 484 -5.97 6.95 -0.74
N THR A 485 -6.05 5.92 -1.61
CA THR A 485 -7.28 5.50 -2.27
C THR A 485 -7.51 4.01 -2.12
N SER A 486 -8.77 3.61 -2.00
CA SER A 486 -9.18 2.21 -1.85
C SER A 486 -10.67 2.03 -2.14
N SER A 487 -11.10 0.79 -2.29
CA SER A 487 -12.54 0.47 -2.40
C SER A 487 -13.30 0.66 -1.09
N CYS A 488 -12.65 0.72 0.08
CA CYS A 488 -13.28 0.89 1.40
C CYS A 488 -14.50 -0.03 1.59
N ILE A 489 -14.30 -1.34 1.43
CA ILE A 489 -15.42 -2.31 1.46
C ILE A 489 -16.13 -2.37 2.81
N GLY A 490 -15.44 -2.05 3.91
CA GLY A 490 -16.05 -1.94 5.24
C GLY A 490 -17.04 -0.79 5.37
N LEU A 491 -16.98 0.20 4.47
CA LEU A 491 -17.95 1.29 4.34
C LEU A 491 -19.05 0.99 3.30
N GLY A 492 -19.13 -0.26 2.82
CA GLY A 492 -20.18 -0.72 1.92
C GLY A 492 -19.98 -0.37 0.45
N ASN A 493 -18.76 0.02 0.04
CA ASN A 493 -18.47 0.23 -1.37
C ASN A 493 -18.46 -1.10 -2.17
N SER A 494 -18.58 -0.98 -3.50
CA SER A 494 -18.67 -2.12 -4.41
C SER A 494 -17.46 -3.05 -4.30
N LEU A 495 -17.74 -4.35 -4.32
CA LEU A 495 -16.73 -5.42 -4.44
C LEU A 495 -16.31 -5.68 -5.89
N THR A 496 -16.97 -5.03 -6.85
CA THR A 496 -16.71 -5.17 -8.29
C THR A 496 -16.51 -3.79 -8.96
N PRO A 497 -15.51 -3.01 -8.51
CA PRO A 497 -15.21 -1.74 -9.14
C PRO A 497 -14.69 -1.94 -10.58
N PRO A 498 -14.66 -0.89 -11.42
CA PRO A 498 -14.05 -0.95 -12.75
C PRO A 498 -12.63 -1.50 -12.72
N ALA A 499 -12.20 -2.20 -13.76
CA ALA A 499 -10.83 -2.72 -13.83
C ALA A 499 -9.79 -1.60 -14.06
N GLY A 500 -8.59 -1.77 -13.50
CA GLY A 500 -7.46 -0.87 -13.68
C GLY A 500 -7.48 0.41 -12.82
N GLN A 501 -8.51 0.59 -11.98
CA GLN A 501 -8.58 1.68 -11.02
C GLN A 501 -7.94 1.29 -9.67
N ALA A 502 -7.58 2.26 -8.85
CA ALA A 502 -6.97 2.09 -7.53
C ALA A 502 -7.87 2.57 -6.37
N GLY A 503 -9.19 2.56 -6.56
CA GLY A 503 -10.19 2.98 -5.56
C GLY A 503 -10.56 4.45 -5.63
N LYS A 504 -11.32 4.87 -4.63
CA LYS A 504 -11.69 6.27 -4.36
C LYS A 504 -10.87 6.80 -3.19
N PRO A 505 -10.77 8.13 -3.01
CA PRO A 505 -10.06 8.70 -1.87
C PRO A 505 -10.55 8.13 -0.53
N VAL A 506 -9.63 7.70 0.31
CA VAL A 506 -9.95 7.25 1.66
C VAL A 506 -10.34 8.48 2.52
N PRO A 507 -11.36 8.39 3.38
CA PRO A 507 -11.71 9.47 4.31
C PRO A 507 -10.49 10.04 5.03
N GLY A 508 -10.29 11.36 4.90
CA GLY A 508 -9.12 12.09 5.37
C GLY A 508 -8.12 12.49 4.28
N TYR A 509 -8.12 11.82 3.11
CA TYR A 509 -7.27 12.19 1.98
C TYR A 509 -8.06 12.99 0.93
N ASN A 510 -7.73 14.27 0.79
CA ASN A 510 -8.34 15.15 -0.21
C ASN A 510 -7.54 15.09 -1.52
N VAL A 511 -7.77 14.01 -2.29
CA VAL A 511 -7.04 13.72 -3.54
C VAL A 511 -7.64 14.52 -4.70
N THR A 512 -6.78 15.17 -5.46
CA THR A 512 -7.16 15.84 -6.73
C THR A 512 -6.09 15.59 -7.80
N VAL A 513 -6.44 15.84 -9.05
CA VAL A 513 -5.53 15.75 -10.20
C VAL A 513 -5.42 17.12 -10.84
N ILE A 514 -4.21 17.65 -10.91
CA ILE A 514 -3.93 19.00 -11.41
C ILE A 514 -2.95 18.98 -12.59
N ASP A 515 -3.00 20.03 -13.39
CA ASP A 515 -1.98 20.30 -14.40
C ASP A 515 -0.74 20.99 -13.81
N ASP A 516 0.19 21.42 -14.65
CA ASP A 516 1.41 22.09 -14.20
C ASP A 516 1.16 23.55 -13.75
N ASP A 517 0.01 24.13 -14.10
CA ASP A 517 -0.46 25.45 -13.65
C ASP A 517 -1.33 25.35 -12.39
N MET A 518 -1.36 24.20 -11.74
CA MET A 518 -2.15 23.87 -10.52
C MET A 518 -3.68 23.99 -10.72
N GLN A 519 -4.17 23.88 -11.96
CA GLN A 519 -5.60 23.84 -12.23
C GLN A 519 -6.09 22.38 -12.20
N GLU A 520 -7.25 22.15 -11.57
CA GLU A 520 -7.88 20.84 -11.60
C GLU A 520 -8.25 20.44 -13.03
N VAL A 521 -7.83 19.24 -13.43
CA VAL A 521 -8.09 18.75 -14.78
C VAL A 521 -9.48 18.10 -14.89
N LYS A 522 -10.02 18.07 -16.10
CA LYS A 522 -11.29 17.38 -16.37
C LYS A 522 -11.16 15.87 -16.13
N PRO A 523 -12.26 15.17 -15.80
CA PRO A 523 -12.27 13.72 -15.71
C PRO A 523 -11.59 13.05 -16.93
N ARG A 524 -10.87 11.95 -16.69
CA ARG A 524 -10.08 11.20 -17.69
C ARG A 524 -8.94 11.98 -18.35
N THR A 525 -8.56 13.12 -17.78
CA THR A 525 -7.37 13.86 -18.25
C THR A 525 -6.19 13.56 -17.35
N LEU A 526 -5.06 13.17 -17.96
CA LEU A 526 -3.83 12.88 -17.25
C LEU A 526 -3.23 14.13 -16.62
N GLY A 527 -2.99 14.10 -15.32
CA GLY A 527 -2.35 15.17 -14.58
C GLY A 527 -1.48 14.65 -13.44
N ASN A 528 -0.97 15.56 -12.61
CA ASN A 528 -0.24 15.24 -11.39
C ASN A 528 -1.27 14.93 -10.29
N ILE A 529 -1.08 13.80 -9.61
CA ILE A 529 -1.93 13.43 -8.47
C ILE A 529 -1.37 14.10 -7.23
N VAL A 530 -2.19 14.90 -6.55
CA VAL A 530 -1.81 15.61 -5.34
C VAL A 530 -2.83 15.41 -4.23
N VAL A 531 -2.41 15.64 -2.98
CA VAL A 531 -3.31 15.54 -1.81
C VAL A 531 -3.33 16.88 -1.08
N GLY A 532 -4.53 17.45 -0.91
CA GLY A 532 -4.73 18.71 -0.18
C GLY A 532 -4.29 18.61 1.28
N LEU A 533 -3.70 19.67 1.79
CA LEU A 533 -3.22 19.78 3.18
C LEU A 533 -4.32 20.30 4.12
N PRO A 534 -4.25 19.97 5.43
CA PRO A 534 -3.25 19.09 6.08
C PRO A 534 -3.50 17.61 5.77
N LEU A 535 -2.45 16.79 5.80
CA LEU A 535 -2.57 15.33 5.67
C LEU A 535 -3.28 14.74 6.91
N PRO A 536 -4.01 13.62 6.76
CA PRO A 536 -4.68 12.96 7.88
C PRO A 536 -3.68 12.39 8.90
N PRO A 537 -4.14 11.99 10.11
CA PRO A 537 -3.29 11.37 11.10
C PRO A 537 -2.66 10.08 10.53
N GLY A 538 -1.42 9.78 10.95
CA GLY A 538 -0.68 8.60 10.50
C GLY A 538 0.11 8.78 9.20
N ALA A 539 0.04 9.92 8.51
CA ALA A 539 1.00 10.30 7.48
C ALA A 539 2.40 10.55 8.07
N ALA A 540 3.43 10.60 7.22
CA ALA A 540 4.80 10.85 7.67
C ALA A 540 4.90 12.16 8.46
N LEU A 541 5.58 12.08 9.61
CA LEU A 541 5.82 13.25 10.45
C LEU A 541 6.88 14.16 9.83
N CYS A 542 7.96 13.57 9.32
CA CYS A 542 9.08 14.26 8.69
C CYS A 542 10.07 13.23 8.09
N LEU A 543 11.19 13.70 7.55
CA LEU A 543 12.39 12.88 7.35
C LEU A 543 13.31 12.97 8.57
N TRP A 544 13.90 11.84 8.97
CA TRP A 544 14.78 11.75 10.11
C TRP A 544 15.95 12.73 9.98
N GLN A 545 16.09 13.61 10.97
CA GLN A 545 17.12 14.66 11.03
C GLN A 545 17.13 15.64 9.83
N ASN A 546 16.08 15.70 9.00
CA ASN A 546 16.04 16.58 7.83
C ASN A 546 14.61 17.05 7.47
N HIS A 547 14.08 17.98 8.25
CA HIS A 547 12.73 18.56 8.04
C HIS A 547 12.67 19.42 6.77
N ASP A 548 13.76 20.16 6.47
CA ASP A 548 13.81 21.04 5.29
C ASP A 548 13.74 20.22 4.00
N LEU A 549 14.49 19.11 3.92
CA LEU A 549 14.41 18.21 2.77
C LEU A 549 13.02 17.57 2.62
N PHE A 550 12.30 17.30 3.72
CA PHE A 550 10.93 16.81 3.65
C PHE A 550 10.01 17.83 2.98
N LYS A 551 10.10 19.09 3.40
CA LYS A 551 9.32 20.20 2.84
C LYS A 551 9.70 20.44 1.37
N GLU A 552 10.98 20.46 1.06
CA GLU A 552 11.50 20.64 -0.31
C GLU A 552 10.96 19.58 -1.27
N LEU A 553 11.05 18.30 -0.89
CA LEU A 553 10.72 17.17 -1.77
C LEU A 553 9.23 17.02 -2.05
N TYR A 554 8.39 17.26 -1.04
CA TYR A 554 6.99 16.85 -1.13
C TYR A 554 5.98 18.00 -1.13
N PHE A 555 6.40 19.26 -0.85
CA PHE A 555 5.46 20.36 -0.64
C PHE A 555 5.82 21.66 -1.34
N THR A 556 6.97 21.73 -2.02
CA THR A 556 7.43 22.97 -2.68
C THR A 556 6.88 23.09 -4.09
N LYS A 557 6.77 22.00 -4.83
CA LYS A 557 6.36 22.02 -6.24
C LYS A 557 4.92 22.49 -6.42
N PHE A 558 4.01 22.05 -5.53
CA PHE A 558 2.60 22.39 -5.55
C PHE A 558 2.19 22.97 -4.19
N PRO A 559 2.30 24.28 -3.94
CA PRO A 559 1.94 24.90 -2.67
C PRO A 559 0.51 24.58 -2.24
N GLY A 560 0.33 24.16 -0.97
CA GLY A 560 -0.97 23.73 -0.43
C GLY A 560 -1.29 22.25 -0.65
N TYR A 561 -0.43 21.51 -1.34
CA TYR A 561 -0.60 20.08 -1.60
C TYR A 561 0.64 19.27 -1.22
N TYR A 562 0.40 18.01 -0.89
CA TYR A 562 1.42 16.97 -0.88
C TYR A 562 1.59 16.45 -2.32
N ASP A 563 2.78 16.57 -2.88
CA ASP A 563 3.14 16.00 -4.18
C ASP A 563 3.39 14.50 -4.04
N THR A 564 2.51 13.69 -4.59
CA THR A 564 2.67 12.23 -4.57
C THR A 564 3.73 11.74 -5.55
N MET A 565 4.20 12.59 -6.45
CA MET A 565 5.09 12.24 -7.56
C MET A 565 4.52 11.13 -8.45
N ASP A 566 3.22 10.93 -8.44
CA ASP A 566 2.49 10.02 -9.31
C ASP A 566 1.60 10.81 -10.28
N ALA A 567 1.40 10.28 -11.47
CA ALA A 567 0.54 10.84 -12.51
C ALA A 567 -0.62 9.89 -12.80
N GLY A 568 -1.80 10.44 -13.04
CA GLY A 568 -3.01 9.68 -13.28
C GLY A 568 -4.20 10.55 -13.63
N TYR A 569 -5.38 10.00 -13.55
CA TYR A 569 -6.64 10.71 -13.74
C TYR A 569 -7.74 10.15 -12.85
N VAL A 570 -8.76 10.95 -12.62
CA VAL A 570 -10.02 10.54 -11.98
C VAL A 570 -11.09 10.42 -13.05
N ASP A 571 -11.96 9.39 -12.97
CA ASP A 571 -13.10 9.27 -13.87
C ASP A 571 -14.35 10.01 -13.34
N GLU A 572 -15.44 9.96 -14.08
CA GLU A 572 -16.70 10.65 -13.76
C GLU A 572 -17.37 10.10 -12.48
N GLU A 573 -17.00 8.89 -12.06
CA GLU A 573 -17.50 8.24 -10.85
C GLU A 573 -16.59 8.47 -9.62
N GLY A 574 -15.44 9.13 -9.82
CA GLY A 574 -14.47 9.47 -8.78
C GLY A 574 -13.46 8.35 -8.49
N PHE A 575 -13.31 7.36 -9.37
CA PHE A 575 -12.24 6.37 -9.27
C PHE A 575 -10.93 6.92 -9.81
N LEU A 576 -9.86 6.72 -9.05
CA LEU A 576 -8.50 7.12 -9.41
C LEU A 576 -7.82 6.02 -10.23
N TYR A 577 -7.19 6.42 -11.31
CA TYR A 577 -6.35 5.57 -12.15
C TYR A 577 -4.91 6.05 -12.08
N ILE A 578 -4.03 5.26 -11.48
CA ILE A 578 -2.60 5.54 -11.43
C ILE A 578 -1.98 5.09 -12.75
N MET A 579 -1.36 6.01 -13.46
CA MET A 579 -0.85 5.73 -14.81
C MET A 579 0.67 5.56 -14.84
N SER A 580 1.41 6.38 -14.08
CA SER A 580 2.89 6.33 -13.99
C SER A 580 3.40 7.18 -12.84
N ARG A 581 4.71 7.16 -12.61
CA ARG A 581 5.37 8.23 -11.86
C ARG A 581 5.34 9.52 -12.69
N SER A 582 5.32 10.68 -12.04
CA SER A 582 5.36 11.97 -12.76
C SER A 582 6.65 12.15 -13.57
N ASP A 583 7.76 11.57 -13.10
CA ASP A 583 9.06 11.53 -13.80
C ASP A 583 9.14 10.47 -14.91
N ASP A 584 8.21 9.50 -14.93
CA ASP A 584 8.09 8.47 -15.99
C ASP A 584 7.08 8.88 -17.11
N VAL A 585 6.47 10.06 -17.02
CA VAL A 585 5.62 10.60 -18.10
C VAL A 585 6.48 10.99 -19.30
N ILE A 586 6.13 10.45 -20.46
CA ILE A 586 6.85 10.70 -21.70
C ILE A 586 6.18 11.83 -22.46
N ASN A 587 6.89 12.95 -22.64
CA ASN A 587 6.36 14.13 -23.33
C ASN A 587 6.76 14.08 -24.82
N VAL A 588 5.83 13.64 -25.68
CA VAL A 588 6.03 13.52 -27.13
C VAL A 588 5.44 14.74 -27.81
N ALA A 589 6.26 15.65 -28.31
CA ALA A 589 5.83 16.85 -29.01
C ALA A 589 4.70 17.62 -28.29
N GLY A 590 4.80 17.78 -26.98
CA GLY A 590 3.80 18.45 -26.14
C GLY A 590 2.66 17.56 -25.63
N HIS A 591 2.58 16.33 -26.04
CA HIS A 591 1.58 15.36 -25.53
C HIS A 591 2.16 14.53 -24.39
N ARG A 592 1.54 14.61 -23.22
CA ARG A 592 1.92 13.82 -22.04
C ARG A 592 1.36 12.40 -22.16
N LEU A 593 2.24 11.42 -22.28
CA LEU A 593 1.91 10.01 -22.40
C LEU A 593 2.38 9.24 -21.17
N SER A 594 1.52 8.40 -20.65
CA SER A 594 1.88 7.50 -19.57
C SER A 594 2.72 6.32 -20.07
N ALA A 595 3.90 6.10 -19.50
CA ALA A 595 4.67 4.90 -19.74
C ALA A 595 3.87 3.63 -19.42
N GLY A 596 3.09 3.64 -18.33
CA GLY A 596 2.23 2.52 -17.94
C GLY A 596 1.12 2.21 -18.93
N ALA A 597 0.51 3.23 -19.56
CA ALA A 597 -0.51 3.02 -20.60
C ALA A 597 0.09 2.39 -21.88
N LEU A 598 1.30 2.81 -22.24
CA LEU A 598 2.04 2.23 -23.34
C LEU A 598 2.43 0.77 -23.06
N GLU A 599 2.91 0.48 -21.85
CA GLU A 599 3.22 -0.88 -21.38
C GLU A 599 1.99 -1.79 -21.42
N GLU A 600 0.84 -1.31 -20.92
CA GLU A 600 -0.41 -2.08 -20.96
C GLU A 600 -0.84 -2.42 -22.38
N SER A 601 -0.71 -1.47 -23.30
CA SER A 601 -0.99 -1.71 -24.71
C SER A 601 -0.06 -2.78 -25.29
N VAL A 602 1.25 -2.67 -25.03
CA VAL A 602 2.26 -3.63 -25.52
C VAL A 602 2.06 -5.03 -24.91
N LEU A 603 1.70 -5.12 -23.64
CA LEU A 603 1.46 -6.38 -22.95
C LEU A 603 0.22 -7.15 -23.44
N GLN A 604 -0.70 -6.50 -24.16
CA GLN A 604 -1.81 -7.19 -24.86
C GLN A 604 -1.32 -8.05 -26.00
N HIS A 605 -0.10 -7.84 -26.50
CA HIS A 605 0.46 -8.66 -27.56
C HIS A 605 0.80 -10.07 -27.04
N PRO A 606 0.29 -11.16 -27.69
CA PRO A 606 0.38 -12.52 -27.14
C PRO A 606 1.82 -13.03 -26.97
N ALA A 607 2.78 -12.53 -27.74
CA ALA A 607 4.19 -12.92 -27.64
C ALA A 607 4.96 -12.21 -26.52
N VAL A 608 4.43 -11.13 -25.94
CA VAL A 608 5.13 -10.34 -24.90
C VAL A 608 4.82 -10.90 -23.52
N GLY A 609 5.87 -11.15 -22.72
CA GLY A 609 5.77 -11.66 -21.36
C GLY A 609 5.97 -10.58 -20.29
N ASP A 610 6.84 -9.60 -20.53
CA ASP A 610 7.10 -8.45 -19.67
C ASP A 610 7.52 -7.25 -20.51
N CYS A 611 7.26 -6.02 -20.05
CA CYS A 611 7.55 -4.81 -20.79
C CYS A 611 7.86 -3.64 -19.86
N ALA A 612 8.82 -2.81 -20.25
CA ALA A 612 9.05 -1.48 -19.69
C ALA A 612 9.16 -0.45 -20.81
N VAL A 613 8.43 0.66 -20.68
CA VAL A 613 8.54 1.77 -21.64
C VAL A 613 9.22 2.95 -20.98
N VAL A 614 10.20 3.52 -21.65
CA VAL A 614 10.97 4.68 -21.19
C VAL A 614 11.06 5.74 -22.27
N GLY A 615 11.32 6.98 -21.86
CA GLY A 615 11.58 8.07 -22.78
C GLY A 615 12.98 7.98 -23.39
N LEU A 616 13.05 7.98 -24.73
CA LEU A 616 14.29 8.12 -25.47
C LEU A 616 14.36 9.52 -26.11
N GLU A 617 15.44 10.23 -25.93
CA GLU A 617 15.64 11.55 -26.53
C GLU A 617 15.63 11.45 -28.05
N ASP A 618 14.86 12.33 -28.70
CA ASP A 618 14.73 12.41 -30.16
C ASP A 618 14.94 13.87 -30.59
N PRO A 619 15.82 14.13 -31.58
CA PRO A 619 16.16 15.48 -31.96
C PRO A 619 15.00 16.30 -32.53
N LEU A 620 13.97 15.62 -33.08
CA LEU A 620 12.84 16.28 -33.75
C LEU A 620 11.62 16.42 -32.83
N LYS A 621 11.39 15.41 -31.97
CA LYS A 621 10.16 15.30 -31.15
C LYS A 621 10.41 15.52 -29.66
N GLY A 622 11.65 15.85 -29.25
CA GLY A 622 12.09 15.98 -27.89
C GLY A 622 12.30 14.62 -27.23
N VAL A 623 11.23 13.89 -26.96
CA VAL A 623 11.28 12.52 -26.41
C VAL A 623 10.29 11.63 -27.14
N VAL A 624 10.67 10.37 -27.38
CA VAL A 624 9.80 9.34 -27.95
C VAL A 624 9.84 8.08 -27.10
N PRO A 625 8.77 7.29 -27.05
CA PRO A 625 8.76 6.05 -26.29
C PRO A 625 9.65 4.97 -26.90
N LEU A 626 10.44 4.31 -26.07
CA LEU A 626 11.18 3.09 -26.35
C LEU A 626 10.66 1.98 -25.44
N ALA A 627 10.17 0.88 -26.03
CA ALA A 627 9.77 -0.31 -25.27
C ALA A 627 10.92 -1.30 -25.14
N LEU A 628 11.20 -1.73 -23.91
CA LEU A 628 12.09 -2.84 -23.58
C LEU A 628 11.21 -4.06 -23.32
N CYS A 629 11.20 -5.06 -24.20
CA CYS A 629 10.26 -6.18 -24.17
C CYS A 629 10.95 -7.51 -23.93
N VAL A 630 10.38 -8.33 -23.03
CA VAL A 630 10.74 -9.73 -22.81
C VAL A 630 9.71 -10.59 -23.51
N LEU A 631 10.15 -11.43 -24.43
CA LEU A 631 9.26 -12.39 -25.10
C LEU A 631 8.95 -13.58 -24.19
N LYS A 632 7.76 -14.15 -24.36
CA LYS A 632 7.39 -15.42 -23.73
C LYS A 632 8.26 -16.56 -24.25
N ASN A 633 8.46 -17.59 -23.46
CA ASN A 633 9.21 -18.78 -23.89
C ASN A 633 8.51 -19.48 -25.05
N GLY A 634 9.31 -19.95 -26.03
CA GLY A 634 8.80 -20.72 -27.17
C GLY A 634 8.20 -19.90 -28.31
N VAL A 635 8.29 -18.57 -28.29
CA VAL A 635 7.87 -17.71 -29.40
C VAL A 635 8.78 -17.97 -30.62
N GLN A 636 8.17 -18.42 -31.72
CA GLN A 636 8.86 -18.73 -33.01
C GLN A 636 8.66 -17.62 -34.05
N LYS A 637 7.81 -16.62 -33.75
CA LYS A 637 7.46 -15.56 -34.69
C LYS A 637 8.63 -14.60 -34.90
N ASN A 638 8.74 -14.08 -36.14
CA ASN A 638 9.77 -13.10 -36.49
C ASN A 638 9.63 -11.82 -35.61
N LYS A 639 10.75 -11.29 -35.13
CA LYS A 639 10.80 -10.12 -34.25
C LYS A 639 10.28 -8.85 -34.94
N GLU A 640 10.56 -8.68 -36.22
CA GLU A 640 10.08 -7.56 -37.06
C GLU A 640 8.55 -7.57 -37.17
N GLU A 641 7.94 -8.73 -37.36
CA GLU A 641 6.48 -8.88 -37.35
C GLU A 641 5.87 -8.53 -36.01
N ILE A 642 6.49 -9.01 -34.92
CA ILE A 642 6.04 -8.70 -33.56
C ILE A 642 6.08 -7.17 -33.31
N VAL A 643 7.16 -6.49 -33.73
CA VAL A 643 7.28 -5.03 -33.63
C VAL A 643 6.19 -4.32 -34.43
N ALA A 644 5.96 -4.75 -35.68
CA ALA A 644 4.92 -4.15 -36.52
C ALA A 644 3.52 -4.29 -35.89
N GLU A 645 3.22 -5.46 -35.30
CA GLU A 645 1.96 -5.70 -34.61
C GLU A 645 1.83 -4.86 -33.34
N MET A 646 2.89 -4.74 -32.53
CA MET A 646 2.89 -3.87 -31.36
C MET A 646 2.71 -2.40 -31.73
N VAL A 647 3.37 -1.93 -32.80
CA VAL A 647 3.18 -0.54 -33.31
C VAL A 647 1.75 -0.32 -33.74
N LYS A 648 1.14 -1.29 -34.43
CA LYS A 648 -0.27 -1.24 -34.84
C LYS A 648 -1.17 -1.19 -33.59
N LEU A 649 -0.95 -2.07 -32.64
CA LEU A 649 -1.73 -2.16 -31.41
C LEU A 649 -1.68 -0.86 -30.58
N VAL A 650 -0.49 -0.29 -30.37
CA VAL A 650 -0.35 1.00 -29.68
C VAL A 650 -1.02 2.14 -30.46
N ARG A 651 -0.97 2.10 -31.79
CA ARG A 651 -1.65 3.10 -32.62
C ARG A 651 -3.18 2.99 -32.52
N GLU A 652 -3.72 1.79 -32.35
CA GLU A 652 -5.16 1.55 -32.20
C GLU A 652 -5.65 1.89 -30.79
N THR A 653 -4.86 1.59 -29.75
CA THR A 653 -5.25 1.77 -28.34
C THR A 653 -4.97 3.17 -27.80
N ILE A 654 -3.85 3.79 -28.18
CA ILE A 654 -3.42 5.12 -27.67
C ILE A 654 -3.48 6.19 -28.75
N GLY A 655 -3.25 5.81 -30.00
CA GLY A 655 -3.27 6.72 -31.12
C GLY A 655 -1.88 7.02 -31.71
N PRO A 656 -1.84 7.59 -32.94
CA PRO A 656 -0.59 7.91 -33.64
C PRO A 656 0.24 9.00 -32.92
N VAL A 657 -0.38 9.74 -32.02
CA VAL A 657 0.26 10.78 -31.18
C VAL A 657 1.40 10.21 -30.30
N ALA A 658 1.31 8.93 -29.94
CA ALA A 658 2.34 8.25 -29.15
C ALA A 658 3.70 8.17 -29.87
N ALA A 659 3.73 8.29 -31.19
CA ALA A 659 4.94 8.14 -32.01
C ALA A 659 5.74 6.85 -31.69
N PHE A 660 5.03 5.82 -31.22
CA PHE A 660 5.60 4.55 -30.82
C PHE A 660 6.11 3.78 -32.04
N LYS A 661 7.42 3.54 -32.10
CA LYS A 661 8.09 2.84 -33.20
C LYS A 661 9.31 2.04 -32.73
N LYS A 662 9.86 2.34 -31.57
CA LYS A 662 11.13 1.78 -31.11
C LYS A 662 10.87 0.69 -30.07
N VAL A 663 11.36 -0.51 -30.35
CA VAL A 663 11.26 -1.68 -29.46
C VAL A 663 12.63 -2.35 -29.38
N LEU A 664 13.05 -2.70 -28.18
CA LEU A 664 14.24 -3.49 -27.91
C LEU A 664 13.85 -4.76 -27.16
N PHE A 665 14.19 -5.92 -27.72
CA PHE A 665 13.99 -7.19 -27.04
C PHE A 665 15.15 -7.49 -26.11
N VAL A 666 14.81 -7.77 -24.84
CA VAL A 666 15.76 -8.04 -23.75
C VAL A 666 15.48 -9.41 -23.13
N ARG A 667 16.50 -10.02 -22.49
CA ARG A 667 16.33 -11.32 -21.82
C ARG A 667 15.50 -11.22 -20.53
N GLY A 668 15.55 -10.06 -19.87
CA GLY A 668 14.80 -9.78 -18.65
C GLY A 668 14.86 -8.31 -18.32
N LEU A 669 13.89 -7.81 -17.56
CA LEU A 669 13.88 -6.44 -17.08
C LEU A 669 14.52 -6.38 -15.68
N PRO A 670 15.40 -5.41 -15.41
CA PRO A 670 15.94 -5.22 -14.09
C PRO A 670 14.82 -4.87 -13.13
N LYS A 671 14.86 -5.47 -11.94
CA LYS A 671 13.87 -5.21 -10.89
C LYS A 671 14.59 -4.82 -9.61
N THR A 672 14.06 -3.85 -8.91
CA THR A 672 14.49 -3.53 -7.55
C THR A 672 14.21 -4.72 -6.65
N ARG A 673 14.77 -4.72 -5.43
CA ARG A 673 14.47 -5.78 -4.43
C ARG A 673 12.99 -5.84 -4.05
N SER A 674 12.26 -4.76 -4.25
CA SER A 674 10.80 -4.71 -4.09
C SER A 674 10.02 -5.16 -5.33
N GLY A 675 10.71 -5.65 -6.38
CA GLY A 675 10.09 -6.11 -7.63
C GLY A 675 9.77 -5.02 -8.64
N LYS A 676 10.01 -3.74 -8.33
CA LYS A 676 9.71 -2.60 -9.22
C LYS A 676 10.78 -2.44 -10.30
N ILE A 677 10.35 -2.08 -11.51
CA ILE A 677 11.25 -1.73 -12.62
C ILE A 677 11.79 -0.31 -12.40
N PRO A 678 13.14 -0.11 -12.39
CA PRO A 678 13.76 1.20 -12.17
C PRO A 678 13.78 2.02 -13.48
N ARG A 679 12.63 2.55 -13.91
CA ARG A 679 12.47 3.21 -15.22
C ARG A 679 13.39 4.41 -15.39
N SER A 680 13.61 5.22 -14.35
CA SER A 680 14.54 6.35 -14.42
C SER A 680 15.98 5.91 -14.70
N SER A 681 16.44 4.80 -14.10
CA SER A 681 17.74 4.22 -14.41
C SER A 681 17.82 3.67 -15.83
N LEU A 682 16.75 3.03 -16.30
CA LEU A 682 16.65 2.56 -17.69
C LEU A 682 16.62 3.72 -18.69
N ALA A 683 15.83 4.78 -18.40
CA ALA A 683 15.80 5.99 -19.24
C ALA A 683 17.18 6.66 -19.33
N ASN A 684 17.89 6.79 -18.23
CA ASN A 684 19.24 7.32 -18.23
C ASN A 684 20.22 6.44 -19.02
N LEU A 685 20.12 5.11 -18.85
CA LEU A 685 20.96 4.15 -19.57
C LEU A 685 20.79 4.27 -21.09
N VAL A 686 19.53 4.24 -21.59
CA VAL A 686 19.26 4.31 -23.03
C VAL A 686 19.59 5.67 -23.64
N ASN A 687 19.64 6.73 -22.84
CA ASN A 687 20.04 8.08 -23.24
C ASN A 687 21.54 8.37 -23.01
N GLY A 688 22.34 7.37 -22.58
CA GLY A 688 23.76 7.53 -22.33
C GLY A 688 24.09 8.48 -21.16
N LYS A 689 23.18 8.66 -20.21
CA LYS A 689 23.33 9.47 -19.00
C LYS A 689 23.82 8.62 -17.84
N PRO A 690 24.48 9.22 -16.84
CA PRO A 690 24.82 8.51 -15.61
C PRO A 690 23.56 7.91 -14.96
N TYR A 691 23.62 6.64 -14.60
CA TYR A 691 22.50 5.93 -13.96
C TYR A 691 22.94 5.21 -12.69
N LYS A 692 21.99 5.02 -11.78
CA LYS A 692 22.22 4.28 -10.53
C LYS A 692 21.86 2.80 -10.72
N CYS A 693 22.85 1.93 -10.52
CA CYS A 693 22.60 0.49 -10.57
C CYS A 693 21.83 0.02 -9.33
N VAL A 694 20.69 -0.67 -9.52
CA VAL A 694 19.80 -1.14 -8.43
C VAL A 694 20.04 -2.61 -8.05
N SER A 695 20.89 -3.30 -8.82
CA SER A 695 21.38 -4.66 -8.56
C SER A 695 22.90 -4.70 -8.85
N SER A 696 23.58 -5.84 -8.61
CA SER A 696 24.99 -5.95 -9.01
C SER A 696 25.14 -5.59 -10.50
N GLU A 697 26.11 -4.75 -10.82
CA GLU A 697 26.29 -4.17 -12.17
C GLU A 697 26.34 -5.24 -13.27
N SER A 698 26.95 -6.40 -12.97
CA SER A 698 27.01 -7.56 -13.85
C SER A 698 25.63 -8.19 -14.13
N LEU A 699 24.70 -8.16 -13.17
CA LEU A 699 23.34 -8.68 -13.35
C LEU A 699 22.48 -7.72 -14.19
N PHE A 700 22.63 -6.43 -13.97
CA PHE A 700 21.89 -5.38 -14.66
C PHE A 700 22.29 -5.33 -16.14
N LEU A 701 23.60 -5.32 -16.42
CA LEU A 701 24.12 -5.34 -17.80
C LEU A 701 23.90 -6.68 -18.51
N GLY A 702 23.99 -7.80 -17.79
CA GLY A 702 23.72 -9.13 -18.34
C GLY A 702 22.24 -9.38 -18.69
N MET A 703 21.31 -8.65 -18.07
CA MET A 703 19.87 -8.68 -18.43
C MET A 703 19.56 -7.87 -19.68
N LEU A 704 20.30 -6.80 -19.95
CA LEU A 704 20.04 -5.88 -21.06
C LEU A 704 20.77 -6.25 -22.34
N ALA A 705 22.01 -6.67 -22.29
CA ALA A 705 22.78 -7.21 -23.43
C ALA A 705 24.21 -7.58 -23.02
N ARG A 706 24.95 -8.35 -23.80
CA ARG A 706 26.42 -8.42 -23.67
C ARG A 706 27.02 -7.07 -24.10
N PRO A 707 27.94 -6.48 -23.32
CA PRO A 707 28.66 -5.29 -23.77
C PRO A 707 29.69 -5.69 -24.82
N ALA A 708 29.28 -5.68 -26.08
CA ALA A 708 30.23 -5.82 -27.20
C ALA A 708 30.69 -4.48 -27.78
N ALA A 709 30.13 -3.35 -27.31
CA ALA A 709 30.56 -2.00 -27.71
C ALA A 709 30.25 -0.96 -26.62
N PRO A 710 30.98 0.15 -26.54
CA PRO A 710 30.63 1.27 -25.65
C PRO A 710 29.23 1.80 -25.97
N LEU A 711 28.47 2.20 -24.94
CA LEU A 711 27.10 2.78 -25.05
C LEU A 711 26.94 3.88 -26.12
N VAL A 712 28.02 4.50 -26.56
CA VAL A 712 28.10 5.44 -27.68
C VAL A 712 27.68 4.78 -29.00
N HIS A 713 27.91 3.47 -29.19
CA HIS A 713 27.50 2.74 -30.39
C HIS A 713 26.00 2.42 -30.41
N LEU A 714 25.38 2.16 -29.27
CA LEU A 714 23.91 2.03 -29.17
C LEU A 714 23.21 3.31 -29.63
N ARG A 715 23.79 4.47 -29.28
CA ARG A 715 23.28 5.77 -29.73
C ARG A 715 23.48 5.98 -31.23
N SER A 716 24.63 5.62 -31.80
CA SER A 716 24.91 5.74 -33.23
C SER A 716 24.08 4.77 -34.08
N GLU A 717 23.85 3.53 -33.64
CA GLU A 717 23.02 2.56 -34.36
C GLU A 717 21.52 2.91 -34.28
N LEU A 718 21.05 3.47 -33.14
CA LEU A 718 19.68 4.02 -33.01
C LEU A 718 19.47 5.25 -33.90
N TYR A 719 20.53 6.04 -34.17
CA TYR A 719 20.47 7.23 -35.03
C TYR A 719 20.68 6.91 -36.53
N LEU A 720 21.51 5.94 -36.87
CA LEU A 720 21.87 5.64 -38.27
C LEU A 720 20.79 4.88 -39.04
N ARG A 721 19.81 4.27 -38.37
CA ARG A 721 18.65 3.62 -39.01
C ARG A 721 17.39 4.49 -38.89
N GLY A 722 17.51 5.74 -39.24
CA GLY A 722 16.39 6.67 -39.33
C GLY A 722 15.48 6.35 -40.48
N GLY A 723 14.35 5.67 -40.23
CA GLY A 723 13.29 5.47 -41.21
C GLY A 723 12.58 4.13 -41.15
N GLU A 724 13.21 3.06 -40.72
CA GLU A 724 12.61 1.73 -40.66
C GLU A 724 12.72 1.07 -39.30
N CYS A 725 11.77 0.21 -38.98
CA CYS A 725 11.70 -0.53 -37.70
C CYS A 725 13.06 -1.16 -37.34
N GLY A 726 13.77 -0.54 -36.39
CA GLY A 726 15.06 -1.07 -35.92
C GLY A 726 14.85 -2.16 -34.87
N VAL A 727 15.11 -3.40 -35.26
CA VAL A 727 15.26 -4.54 -34.34
C VAL A 727 16.74 -4.74 -34.09
N PHE A 728 17.18 -4.63 -32.83
CA PHE A 728 18.54 -5.02 -32.48
C PHE A 728 18.57 -6.51 -32.21
N ASN A 729 19.30 -7.24 -33.05
CA ASN A 729 19.58 -8.66 -32.83
C ASN A 729 20.85 -8.77 -32.00
N GLU A 730 20.76 -9.29 -30.77
CA GLU A 730 21.85 -10.06 -30.21
C GLU A 730 21.33 -11.26 -29.43
N ALA A 731 21.98 -12.37 -29.68
CA ALA A 731 21.76 -13.72 -29.20
C ALA A 731 21.89 -13.91 -27.69
#